data_88f4ce4d13b27fdd8c3979e4b499d672
#
_entry.id   88f4ce4d13b27fdd8c3979e4b499d672
#
_cell.length_a   1.000
_cell.length_b   1.000
_cell.length_c   1.000
_cell.angle_alpha   90.00
_cell.angle_beta   90.00
_cell.angle_gamma   90.00
#
_symmetry.space_group_name_H-M   'P 1'
#
loop_
_entity.id
_entity.type
_entity.pdbx_description
1 polymer ?
#
loop_
_entity_poly.entity_id
_entity_poly.type
_entity_poly.pdbx_seq_one_letter_code
_entity_poly.pdbx_strand_id
1 'polypeptide(L)'
;MAGRAYPLERTRNIGIMAHIDAGKTTTTERILFYTGKTHKIGEVHEGAATMDWMAQEQERGITITSACTTCFWKNNRINIIDTPGHVDFTVEVQRSLKVLDGAVTVLAAKGGVQPQTETVWRQADKYSVPRMVYVNKMDITGANFMLCVDQLKTRLKANAVPIQLPVGAEDNFQGIVDLIKMKAYIQDDKLGEHIVETDIPEDMKEEAETWRANMIEAVADQDEELMMKYLDGEELTEEEIKRGLRAGTLANKIVPVTCGSSYKNKGVQELLDAIVDYMPSPLDIPHIKGETLDGEETEAKTSDDAPFAALAFKIATDPFVGKLCFFRVYSGTLESGSTVLNSSKDKKERVGRILQMHANHREDIEKVYAGDIAAAVGLKDVTTGNTLCDPDHPIILESMEFPEPVIDIAIEPKDKAAQEKMGIALAKLAEEDPTFKAYTNQETGQTIIAGMGELLLDIIVDRLKREFKVECNVGKPQVAYKETIRNKVKVQGKFIRQSGGKGQYGDVWFEMEPLEPGKGIEFESKIVGGAVPKEYIKPIEQGMREAAESGILAGYPVIDFKVSLVDGSYHEVDSSEMAFKIAASMAFKEGCKQAKSVILEPIMKVEITVPEEYMGDVIGDVNSRRGRMEGMDAEDGMQEIHAFIPLSEMFGYATDLRSKTQGRGSYSMEPSHYEEVPKSVLEAIVASRKKSE
;
A
#
# COMPACT_ATOMS: atom_id res chain seq x y z
N MET A 1 12.32 2.82 38.04
CA MET A 1 11.63 2.62 36.78
C MET A 1 12.69 2.33 35.73
N ALA A 2 12.69 1.17 35.09
CA ALA A 2 13.62 0.92 34.00
C ALA A 2 13.20 1.81 32.82
N GLY A 3 14.05 2.76 32.39
CA GLY A 3 13.85 3.54 31.18
C GLY A 3 13.93 2.66 29.93
N ARG A 4 13.70 3.24 28.75
CA ARG A 4 13.82 2.52 27.47
C ARG A 4 15.22 1.93 27.29
N ALA A 5 15.30 0.74 26.72
CA ALA A 5 16.55 0.03 26.52
C ALA A 5 17.44 0.69 25.44
N TYR A 6 16.81 1.27 24.40
CA TYR A 6 17.46 1.94 23.28
C TYR A 6 16.90 3.35 23.12
N PRO A 7 17.72 4.40 23.09
CA PRO A 7 17.27 5.78 22.88
C PRO A 7 16.71 5.95 21.46
N LEU A 8 15.89 6.98 21.26
CA LEU A 8 15.22 7.26 19.97
C LEU A 8 16.21 7.43 18.82
N GLU A 9 17.36 8.08 19.07
CA GLU A 9 18.41 8.28 18.07
C GLU A 9 19.00 6.97 17.56
N ARG A 10 18.91 5.91 18.35
CA ARG A 10 19.40 4.56 18.02
C ARG A 10 18.28 3.58 17.61
N THR A 11 17.12 4.09 17.26
CA THR A 11 16.01 3.31 16.72
C THR A 11 15.89 3.57 15.23
N ARG A 12 15.63 2.54 14.45
CA ARG A 12 15.37 2.59 13.01
C ARG A 12 14.08 1.81 12.70
N ASN A 13 13.11 2.45 12.09
CA ASN A 13 11.89 1.83 11.61
C ASN A 13 11.96 1.80 10.09
N ILE A 14 12.31 0.67 9.51
CA ILE A 14 12.56 0.54 8.08
C ILE A 14 11.65 -0.47 7.41
N GLY A 15 11.28 -0.18 6.16
CA GLY A 15 10.65 -1.12 5.26
C GLY A 15 11.65 -1.71 4.28
N ILE A 16 11.46 -2.97 3.91
CA ILE A 16 12.17 -3.58 2.80
C ILE A 16 11.19 -3.73 1.65
N MET A 17 11.48 -3.03 0.55
CA MET A 17 10.66 -2.99 -0.67
C MET A 17 11.42 -3.63 -1.81
N ALA A 18 10.73 -4.33 -2.69
CA ALA A 18 11.37 -4.94 -3.86
C ALA A 18 10.33 -5.33 -4.91
N HIS A 19 10.78 -5.48 -6.15
CA HIS A 19 10.07 -6.27 -7.15
C HIS A 19 10.05 -7.75 -6.76
N ILE A 20 9.09 -8.51 -7.27
CA ILE A 20 9.03 -9.97 -7.12
C ILE A 20 10.37 -10.57 -7.56
N ASP A 21 10.86 -11.55 -6.81
CA ASP A 21 12.12 -12.24 -7.06
C ASP A 21 13.40 -11.39 -7.01
N ALA A 22 13.37 -10.13 -6.58
CA ALA A 22 14.60 -9.36 -6.35
C ALA A 22 15.44 -9.86 -5.15
N GLY A 23 14.87 -10.75 -4.34
CA GLY A 23 15.55 -11.35 -3.18
C GLY A 23 15.27 -10.63 -1.86
N LYS A 24 14.12 -9.99 -1.74
CA LYS A 24 13.66 -9.28 -0.55
C LYS A 24 13.70 -10.18 0.69
N THR A 25 12.92 -11.27 0.68
CA THR A 25 12.83 -12.21 1.80
C THR A 25 14.18 -12.82 2.14
N THR A 26 14.98 -13.20 1.13
CA THR A 26 16.36 -13.70 1.34
C THR A 26 17.22 -12.66 2.06
N THR A 27 17.12 -11.37 1.68
CA THR A 27 17.88 -10.30 2.33
C THR A 27 17.43 -10.13 3.79
N THR A 28 16.14 -10.14 4.08
CA THR A 28 15.60 -10.05 5.44
C THR A 28 16.04 -11.24 6.29
N GLU A 29 16.00 -12.46 5.76
CA GLU A 29 16.48 -13.66 6.47
C GLU A 29 17.97 -13.57 6.80
N ARG A 30 18.82 -13.03 5.92
CA ARG A 30 20.26 -12.79 6.20
C ARG A 30 20.47 -11.73 7.27
N ILE A 31 19.67 -10.66 7.25
CA ILE A 31 19.68 -9.64 8.30
C ILE A 31 19.34 -10.29 9.66
N LEU A 32 18.31 -11.13 9.72
CA LEU A 32 17.95 -11.84 10.96
C LEU A 32 19.05 -12.80 11.44
N PHE A 33 19.72 -13.48 10.52
CA PHE A 33 20.83 -14.37 10.84
C PHE A 33 22.01 -13.57 11.44
N TYR A 34 22.51 -12.54 10.76
CA TYR A 34 23.67 -11.77 11.24
C TYR A 34 23.39 -10.96 12.52
N THR A 35 22.14 -10.63 12.78
CA THR A 35 21.74 -10.00 14.04
C THR A 35 21.43 -10.98 15.16
N GLY A 36 21.66 -12.28 14.95
CA GLY A 36 21.51 -13.35 15.95
C GLY A 36 20.06 -13.68 16.32
N LYS A 37 19.09 -13.26 15.53
CA LYS A 37 17.66 -13.58 15.76
C LYS A 37 17.30 -14.98 15.28
N THR A 38 17.99 -15.50 14.29
CA THR A 38 17.84 -16.88 13.83
C THR A 38 19.20 -17.61 13.92
N HIS A 39 19.19 -18.90 14.25
CA HIS A 39 20.39 -19.71 14.34
C HIS A 39 20.68 -20.47 13.04
N LYS A 40 19.76 -20.44 12.10
CA LYS A 40 19.87 -21.06 10.78
C LYS A 40 19.42 -20.06 9.74
N ILE A 41 20.08 -20.13 8.60
CA ILE A 41 19.67 -19.37 7.43
C ILE A 41 18.41 -20.02 6.85
N GLY A 42 17.29 -19.29 6.82
CA GLY A 42 16.06 -19.73 6.17
C GLY A 42 16.19 -19.56 4.65
N GLU A 43 15.94 -20.65 3.90
CA GLU A 43 15.90 -20.59 2.44
C GLU A 43 14.45 -20.51 1.95
N VAL A 44 14.15 -19.49 1.11
CA VAL A 44 12.81 -19.25 0.58
C VAL A 44 12.31 -20.44 -0.25
N HIS A 45 13.18 -21.02 -1.09
CA HIS A 45 12.83 -22.13 -1.95
C HIS A 45 12.54 -23.46 -1.19
N GLU A 46 12.96 -23.55 0.06
CA GLU A 46 12.70 -24.70 0.93
C GLU A 46 11.48 -24.47 1.85
N GLY A 47 10.82 -23.29 1.74
CA GLY A 47 9.71 -22.91 2.62
C GLY A 47 10.14 -22.69 4.09
N ALA A 48 11.43 -22.44 4.33
CA ALA A 48 12.02 -22.31 5.65
C ALA A 48 12.20 -20.85 6.11
N ALA A 49 11.75 -19.87 5.31
CA ALA A 49 11.85 -18.45 5.62
C ALA A 49 10.97 -18.09 6.81
N THR A 50 11.53 -17.37 7.77
CA THR A 50 10.85 -16.98 9.01
C THR A 50 9.80 -15.88 8.77
N MET A 51 10.04 -15.01 7.80
CA MET A 51 9.16 -13.87 7.49
C MET A 51 7.95 -14.29 6.65
N ASP A 52 8.07 -15.27 5.76
CA ASP A 52 6.97 -15.83 4.99
C ASP A 52 6.32 -16.98 5.78
N TRP A 53 5.49 -16.63 6.74
CA TRP A 53 4.92 -17.58 7.71
C TRP A 53 3.60 -18.22 7.27
N MET A 54 2.90 -17.64 6.30
CA MET A 54 1.67 -18.20 5.77
C MET A 54 1.95 -19.35 4.82
N ALA A 55 1.14 -20.40 4.88
CA ALA A 55 1.27 -21.53 3.96
C ALA A 55 1.21 -21.10 2.48
N GLN A 56 0.37 -20.12 2.17
CA GLN A 56 0.22 -19.55 0.83
C GLN A 56 1.46 -18.78 0.37
N GLU A 57 2.16 -18.10 1.27
CA GLU A 57 3.44 -17.43 0.99
C GLU A 57 4.52 -18.46 0.65
N GLN A 58 4.63 -19.49 1.47
CA GLN A 58 5.62 -20.57 1.30
C GLN A 58 5.39 -21.38 0.02
N GLU A 59 4.15 -21.74 -0.28
CA GLU A 59 3.78 -22.51 -1.48
C GLU A 59 3.99 -21.70 -2.77
N ARG A 60 3.74 -20.38 -2.75
CA ARG A 60 3.83 -19.51 -3.93
C ARG A 60 5.18 -18.82 -4.05
N GLY A 61 5.99 -18.79 -3.00
CA GLY A 61 7.27 -18.08 -2.94
C GLY A 61 7.17 -16.56 -3.01
N ILE A 62 6.04 -16.00 -2.57
CA ILE A 62 5.78 -14.55 -2.57
C ILE A 62 5.30 -14.10 -1.19
N THR A 63 5.71 -12.90 -0.77
CA THR A 63 5.16 -12.26 0.43
C THR A 63 3.76 -11.70 0.12
N ILE A 64 2.79 -12.08 0.93
CA ILE A 64 1.38 -11.67 0.80
C ILE A 64 1.04 -10.60 1.83
N THR A 65 1.42 -10.83 3.09
CA THR A 65 1.18 -9.91 4.20
C THR A 65 2.49 -9.33 4.72
N SER A 66 2.47 -8.06 5.10
CA SER A 66 3.64 -7.46 5.76
C SER A 66 3.92 -8.14 7.10
N ALA A 67 5.15 -8.55 7.31
CA ALA A 67 5.62 -9.10 8.57
C ALA A 67 6.52 -8.09 9.28
N CYS A 68 6.40 -8.00 10.60
CA CYS A 68 7.19 -7.09 11.42
C CYS A 68 8.16 -7.89 12.29
N THR A 69 9.42 -7.48 12.33
CA THR A 69 10.42 -8.07 13.20
C THR A 69 11.36 -7.01 13.77
N THR A 70 11.94 -7.31 14.93
CA THR A 70 12.91 -6.43 15.58
C THR A 70 14.24 -7.14 15.69
N CYS A 71 15.32 -6.48 15.29
CA CYS A 71 16.69 -6.95 15.44
C CYS A 71 17.59 -5.86 15.99
N PHE A 72 18.84 -6.21 16.30
CA PHE A 72 19.80 -5.31 16.94
C PHE A 72 21.14 -5.37 16.21
N TRP A 73 21.69 -4.20 15.87
CA TRP A 73 22.97 -4.10 15.20
C TRP A 73 23.77 -2.91 15.73
N LYS A 74 25.03 -3.14 16.10
CA LYS A 74 25.95 -2.09 16.62
C LYS A 74 25.27 -1.17 17.64
N ASN A 75 24.61 -1.75 18.62
CA ASN A 75 23.88 -1.04 19.69
C ASN A 75 22.72 -0.13 19.19
N ASN A 76 22.15 -0.47 18.02
CA ASN A 76 20.92 0.13 17.51
C ASN A 76 19.81 -0.92 17.45
N ARG A 77 18.58 -0.47 17.66
CA ARG A 77 17.37 -1.26 17.46
C ARG A 77 16.84 -0.99 16.05
N ILE A 78 16.62 -2.05 15.29
CA ILE A 78 16.08 -1.98 13.94
C ILE A 78 14.76 -2.74 13.91
N ASN A 79 13.65 -2.04 13.67
CA ASN A 79 12.37 -2.63 13.40
C ASN A 79 12.23 -2.71 11.88
N ILE A 80 12.01 -3.91 11.37
CA ILE A 80 11.88 -4.17 9.94
C ILE A 80 10.44 -4.55 9.65
N ILE A 81 9.83 -3.89 8.68
CA ILE A 81 8.56 -4.30 8.09
C ILE A 81 8.87 -4.81 6.69
N ASP A 82 8.68 -6.12 6.49
CA ASP A 82 8.80 -6.74 5.19
C ASP A 82 7.50 -6.56 4.41
N THR A 83 7.55 -5.87 3.26
CA THR A 83 6.36 -5.50 2.49
C THR A 83 6.17 -6.41 1.28
N PRO A 84 4.92 -6.73 0.88
CA PRO A 84 4.68 -7.44 -0.36
C PRO A 84 5.23 -6.70 -1.58
N GLY A 85 5.62 -7.45 -2.60
CA GLY A 85 6.06 -6.88 -3.89
C GLY A 85 5.00 -6.94 -4.99
N HIS A 86 3.84 -7.58 -4.77
CA HIS A 86 2.81 -7.78 -5.78
C HIS A 86 1.76 -6.66 -5.75
N VAL A 87 1.30 -6.24 -6.94
CA VAL A 87 0.34 -5.12 -7.08
C VAL A 87 -1.00 -5.35 -6.39
N ASP A 88 -1.48 -6.58 -6.31
CA ASP A 88 -2.73 -6.91 -5.62
C ASP A 88 -2.67 -6.59 -4.11
N PHE A 89 -1.45 -6.45 -3.56
CA PHE A 89 -1.19 -6.13 -2.15
C PHE A 89 -0.66 -4.70 -1.94
N THR A 90 -0.90 -3.82 -2.88
CA THR A 90 -0.47 -2.41 -2.83
C THR A 90 -0.87 -1.71 -1.53
N VAL A 91 -2.02 -2.06 -0.96
CA VAL A 91 -2.52 -1.51 0.30
C VAL A 91 -1.64 -1.92 1.50
N GLU A 92 -1.11 -3.15 1.50
CA GLU A 92 -0.13 -3.58 2.51
C GLU A 92 1.13 -2.71 2.47
N VAL A 93 1.58 -2.36 1.25
CA VAL A 93 2.73 -1.47 1.06
C VAL A 93 2.41 -0.06 1.54
N GLN A 94 1.26 0.50 1.16
CA GLN A 94 0.86 1.86 1.54
C GLN A 94 0.76 2.02 3.06
N ARG A 95 0.10 1.10 3.75
CA ARG A 95 -0.03 1.17 5.21
C ARG A 95 1.30 0.97 5.94
N SER A 96 2.20 0.17 5.37
CA SER A 96 3.55 0.03 5.90
C SER A 96 4.36 1.31 5.72
N LEU A 97 4.35 1.91 4.52
CA LEU A 97 5.05 3.16 4.23
C LEU A 97 4.60 4.33 5.11
N LYS A 98 3.31 4.40 5.48
CA LYS A 98 2.78 5.45 6.37
C LYS A 98 3.40 5.41 7.76
N VAL A 99 3.83 4.25 8.23
CA VAL A 99 4.35 4.06 9.59
C VAL A 99 5.86 3.85 9.65
N LEU A 100 6.54 3.80 8.51
CA LEU A 100 7.98 3.68 8.42
C LEU A 100 8.66 5.04 8.43
N ASP A 101 9.90 5.07 8.94
CA ASP A 101 10.74 6.25 8.90
C ASP A 101 11.63 6.27 7.66
N GLY A 102 12.02 5.11 7.17
CA GLY A 102 12.84 4.94 5.99
C GLY A 102 12.62 3.60 5.30
N ALA A 103 13.13 3.44 4.09
CA ALA A 103 12.97 2.22 3.31
C ALA A 103 14.26 1.81 2.61
N VAL A 104 14.47 0.50 2.50
CA VAL A 104 15.51 -0.12 1.68
C VAL A 104 14.85 -0.74 0.47
N THR A 105 15.19 -0.25 -0.71
CA THR A 105 14.72 -0.82 -1.97
C THR A 105 15.72 -1.83 -2.49
N VAL A 106 15.32 -3.08 -2.62
CA VAL A 106 16.16 -4.17 -3.13
C VAL A 106 15.93 -4.32 -4.62
N LEU A 107 16.98 -4.16 -5.42
CA LEU A 107 16.99 -4.38 -6.86
C LEU A 107 17.76 -5.66 -7.20
N ALA A 108 17.30 -6.38 -8.22
CA ALA A 108 18.09 -7.45 -8.80
C ALA A 108 19.11 -6.87 -9.77
N ALA A 109 20.40 -7.18 -9.64
CA ALA A 109 21.48 -6.62 -10.44
C ALA A 109 21.32 -6.85 -11.95
N LYS A 110 20.61 -7.89 -12.36
CA LYS A 110 20.30 -8.18 -13.77
C LYS A 110 19.08 -7.41 -14.29
N GLY A 111 18.06 -7.26 -13.46
CA GLY A 111 16.77 -6.67 -13.86
C GLY A 111 16.67 -5.17 -13.63
N GLY A 112 17.50 -4.63 -12.74
CA GLY A 112 17.48 -3.21 -12.40
C GLY A 112 16.15 -2.74 -11.84
N VAL A 113 15.72 -1.56 -12.25
CA VAL A 113 14.43 -0.97 -11.92
C VAL A 113 13.34 -1.63 -12.76
N GLN A 114 12.43 -2.32 -12.11
CA GLN A 114 11.33 -3.04 -12.72
C GLN A 114 9.99 -2.36 -12.39
N PRO A 115 8.89 -2.64 -13.12
CA PRO A 115 7.62 -1.91 -12.98
C PRO A 115 7.07 -1.84 -11.54
N GLN A 116 7.15 -2.93 -10.80
CA GLN A 116 6.71 -2.92 -9.39
C GLN A 116 7.62 -2.05 -8.51
N THR A 117 8.92 -1.96 -8.85
CA THR A 117 9.84 -1.03 -8.18
C THR A 117 9.37 0.41 -8.34
N GLU A 118 8.95 0.80 -9.55
CA GLU A 118 8.42 2.14 -9.82
C GLU A 118 7.15 2.44 -9.03
N THR A 119 6.25 1.46 -8.95
CA THR A 119 5.00 1.60 -8.19
C THR A 119 5.27 1.84 -6.71
N VAL A 120 6.10 1.01 -6.07
CA VAL A 120 6.41 1.19 -4.64
C VAL A 120 7.28 2.44 -4.41
N TRP A 121 8.10 2.83 -5.37
CA TRP A 121 8.90 4.05 -5.32
C TRP A 121 8.02 5.30 -5.32
N ARG A 122 7.04 5.38 -6.23
CA ARG A 122 6.05 6.48 -6.28
C ARG A 122 5.22 6.56 -4.99
N GLN A 123 4.88 5.42 -4.40
CA GLN A 123 4.19 5.42 -3.10
C GLN A 123 5.08 5.96 -1.98
N ALA A 124 6.36 5.62 -1.98
CA ALA A 124 7.31 6.17 -1.02
C ALA A 124 7.53 7.68 -1.24
N ASP A 125 7.48 8.19 -2.48
CA ASP A 125 7.48 9.63 -2.78
C ASP A 125 6.25 10.33 -2.19
N LYS A 126 5.07 9.73 -2.35
CA LYS A 126 3.81 10.26 -1.79
C LYS A 126 3.91 10.51 -0.28
N TYR A 127 4.59 9.62 0.43
CA TYR A 127 4.77 9.74 1.89
C TYR A 127 6.11 10.37 2.29
N SER A 128 6.89 10.86 1.32
CA SER A 128 8.21 11.48 1.53
C SER A 128 9.17 10.62 2.36
N VAL A 129 9.12 9.30 2.18
CA VAL A 129 9.94 8.33 2.93
C VAL A 129 11.38 8.34 2.41
N PRO A 130 12.39 8.64 3.26
CA PRO A 130 13.81 8.51 2.91
C PRO A 130 14.16 7.09 2.50
N ARG A 131 15.02 6.96 1.49
CA ARG A 131 15.33 5.66 0.88
C ARG A 131 16.81 5.46 0.66
N MET A 132 17.21 4.19 0.69
CA MET A 132 18.46 3.69 0.16
C MET A 132 18.19 2.48 -0.74
N VAL A 133 19.15 2.15 -1.59
CA VAL A 133 19.04 1.03 -2.53
C VAL A 133 20.10 -0.02 -2.22
N TYR A 134 19.69 -1.28 -2.28
CA TYR A 134 20.56 -2.43 -2.22
C TYR A 134 20.46 -3.23 -3.50
N VAL A 135 21.51 -3.18 -4.33
CA VAL A 135 21.61 -3.96 -5.57
C VAL A 135 22.04 -5.38 -5.21
N ASN A 136 21.09 -6.27 -5.19
CA ASN A 136 21.23 -7.67 -4.80
C ASN A 136 21.49 -8.57 -6.01
N LYS A 137 21.85 -9.82 -5.76
CA LYS A 137 22.11 -10.83 -6.79
C LYS A 137 23.28 -10.46 -7.72
N MET A 138 24.33 -9.86 -7.17
CA MET A 138 25.55 -9.58 -7.91
C MET A 138 26.28 -10.83 -8.42
N ASP A 139 25.91 -12.01 -7.92
CA ASP A 139 26.44 -13.34 -8.25
C ASP A 139 25.78 -14.02 -9.46
N ILE A 140 24.70 -13.45 -10.02
CA ILE A 140 23.99 -14.07 -11.15
C ILE A 140 24.53 -13.63 -12.49
N THR A 141 24.41 -14.48 -13.51
CA THR A 141 24.82 -14.15 -14.88
C THR A 141 24.02 -12.99 -15.46
N GLY A 142 24.69 -11.96 -15.95
CA GLY A 142 24.12 -10.70 -16.44
C GLY A 142 23.97 -9.64 -15.34
N ALA A 143 24.56 -9.82 -14.16
CA ALA A 143 24.55 -8.83 -13.10
C ALA A 143 25.31 -7.56 -13.53
N ASN A 144 24.67 -6.39 -13.44
CA ASN A 144 25.24 -5.10 -13.82
C ASN A 144 24.84 -4.02 -12.81
N PHE A 145 25.77 -3.63 -11.94
CA PHE A 145 25.56 -2.62 -10.91
C PHE A 145 25.31 -1.22 -11.52
N MET A 146 26.11 -0.84 -12.50
CA MET A 146 25.99 0.49 -13.12
C MET A 146 24.70 0.69 -13.89
N LEU A 147 24.18 -0.36 -14.52
CA LEU A 147 22.85 -0.34 -15.13
C LEU A 147 21.78 0.02 -14.09
N CYS A 148 21.82 -0.58 -12.90
CA CYS A 148 20.88 -0.26 -11.84
C CYS A 148 20.99 1.21 -11.40
N VAL A 149 22.21 1.74 -11.28
CA VAL A 149 22.45 3.14 -10.91
C VAL A 149 21.89 4.09 -11.98
N ASP A 150 22.12 3.79 -13.26
CA ASP A 150 21.61 4.58 -14.38
C ASP A 150 20.08 4.57 -14.44
N GLN A 151 19.46 3.41 -14.24
CA GLN A 151 17.99 3.30 -14.21
C GLN A 151 17.37 4.04 -13.04
N LEU A 152 18.00 4.04 -11.88
CA LEU A 152 17.55 4.85 -10.73
C LEU A 152 17.51 6.34 -11.10
N LYS A 153 18.52 6.83 -11.85
CA LYS A 153 18.59 8.23 -12.31
C LYS A 153 17.60 8.53 -13.43
N THR A 154 17.51 7.67 -14.42
CA THR A 154 16.73 7.91 -15.65
C THR A 154 15.24 7.63 -15.45
N ARG A 155 14.88 6.49 -14.88
CA ARG A 155 13.49 6.05 -14.71
C ARG A 155 12.84 6.62 -13.45
N LEU A 156 13.55 6.59 -12.30
CA LEU A 156 12.99 7.05 -11.02
C LEU A 156 13.33 8.52 -10.71
N LYS A 157 14.13 9.17 -11.55
CA LYS A 157 14.62 10.56 -11.32
C LYS A 157 15.30 10.74 -9.97
N ALA A 158 15.85 9.65 -9.42
CA ALA A 158 16.51 9.64 -8.14
C ALA A 158 17.97 10.12 -8.27
N ASN A 159 18.46 10.90 -7.32
CA ASN A 159 19.88 11.21 -7.20
C ASN A 159 20.60 10.03 -6.55
N ALA A 160 20.77 8.96 -7.32
CA ALA A 160 21.44 7.73 -6.89
C ALA A 160 22.95 7.97 -6.74
N VAL A 161 23.45 7.80 -5.52
CA VAL A 161 24.85 8.00 -5.18
C VAL A 161 25.42 6.67 -4.67
N PRO A 162 26.23 5.96 -5.48
CA PRO A 162 26.96 4.79 -5.03
C PRO A 162 27.88 5.13 -3.85
N ILE A 163 27.72 4.41 -2.75
CA ILE A 163 28.63 4.46 -1.59
C ILE A 163 29.49 3.22 -1.51
N GLN A 164 29.19 2.24 -2.35
CA GLN A 164 29.93 0.99 -2.52
C GLN A 164 30.02 0.65 -4.00
N LEU A 165 31.06 -0.11 -4.37
CA LEU A 165 31.21 -0.73 -5.67
C LEU A 165 31.36 -2.25 -5.49
N PRO A 166 30.84 -3.09 -6.43
CA PRO A 166 31.06 -4.52 -6.34
C PRO A 166 32.48 -4.90 -6.72
N VAL A 167 33.08 -5.82 -5.98
CA VAL A 167 34.36 -6.47 -6.37
C VAL A 167 34.04 -7.71 -7.19
N GLY A 168 34.20 -7.57 -8.51
CA GLY A 168 33.77 -8.59 -9.47
C GLY A 168 32.25 -8.61 -9.69
N ALA A 169 31.80 -9.48 -10.56
CA ALA A 169 30.41 -9.73 -10.86
C ALA A 169 30.20 -11.21 -11.20
N GLU A 170 28.96 -11.67 -11.19
CA GLU A 170 28.61 -13.05 -11.49
C GLU A 170 29.36 -14.05 -10.59
N ASP A 171 29.89 -15.13 -11.15
CA ASP A 171 30.65 -16.14 -10.38
C ASP A 171 31.93 -15.57 -9.72
N ASN A 172 32.42 -14.42 -10.19
CA ASN A 172 33.60 -13.74 -9.66
C ASN A 172 33.27 -12.70 -8.59
N PHE A 173 32.02 -12.56 -8.19
CA PHE A 173 31.63 -11.60 -7.14
C PHE A 173 32.21 -12.03 -5.79
N GLN A 174 33.06 -11.20 -5.20
CA GLN A 174 33.81 -11.52 -3.96
C GLN A 174 33.40 -10.70 -2.76
N GLY A 175 32.97 -9.45 -2.97
CA GLY A 175 32.66 -8.53 -1.91
C GLY A 175 32.41 -7.11 -2.42
N ILE A 176 32.69 -6.10 -1.62
CA ILE A 176 32.42 -4.70 -1.95
C ILE A 176 33.64 -3.81 -1.70
N VAL A 177 33.72 -2.71 -2.43
CA VAL A 177 34.59 -1.57 -2.12
C VAL A 177 33.75 -0.53 -1.37
N ASP A 178 34.19 -0.13 -0.20
CA ASP A 178 33.62 1.00 0.54
C ASP A 178 34.28 2.31 0.05
N LEU A 179 33.52 3.16 -0.63
CA LEU A 179 34.00 4.43 -1.18
C LEU A 179 34.24 5.51 -0.11
N ILE A 180 33.73 5.32 1.09
CA ILE A 180 33.96 6.25 2.20
C ILE A 180 35.34 6.00 2.82
N LYS A 181 35.65 4.74 3.11
CA LYS A 181 36.93 4.33 3.69
C LYS A 181 38.03 4.06 2.67
N MET A 182 37.65 3.89 1.41
CA MET A 182 38.55 3.48 0.32
C MET A 182 39.27 2.16 0.63
N LYS A 183 38.48 1.18 1.06
CA LYS A 183 38.92 -0.19 1.35
C LYS A 183 37.98 -1.21 0.71
N ALA A 184 38.49 -2.40 0.46
CA ALA A 184 37.68 -3.53 0.00
C ALA A 184 37.37 -4.49 1.14
N TYR A 185 36.14 -4.99 1.18
CA TYR A 185 35.66 -5.96 2.15
C TYR A 185 35.29 -7.24 1.39
N ILE A 186 36.04 -8.31 1.65
CA ILE A 186 35.92 -9.59 0.95
C ILE A 186 35.39 -10.63 1.95
N GLN A 187 34.29 -11.29 1.61
CA GLN A 187 33.80 -12.44 2.35
C GLN A 187 34.36 -13.71 1.72
N ASP A 188 35.22 -14.41 2.45
CA ASP A 188 35.96 -15.59 1.97
C ASP A 188 35.36 -16.94 2.44
N ASP A 189 34.41 -16.92 3.37
CA ASP A 189 33.70 -18.10 3.88
C ASP A 189 32.28 -18.22 3.32
N LYS A 190 31.69 -19.43 3.44
CA LYS A 190 30.34 -19.72 2.92
C LYS A 190 29.21 -19.03 3.69
N LEU A 191 29.41 -18.74 4.97
CA LEU A 191 28.42 -18.09 5.82
C LEU A 191 28.56 -16.55 5.81
N GLY A 192 29.62 -16.01 5.19
CA GLY A 192 29.90 -14.59 5.16
C GLY A 192 30.19 -13.97 6.53
N GLU A 193 30.56 -14.78 7.52
CA GLU A 193 30.89 -14.31 8.87
C GLU A 193 32.33 -13.78 8.96
N HIS A 194 33.22 -14.26 8.11
CA HIS A 194 34.61 -13.82 8.03
C HIS A 194 34.77 -12.77 6.94
N ILE A 195 34.90 -11.51 7.37
CA ILE A 195 35.11 -10.35 6.48
C ILE A 195 36.58 -9.94 6.56
N VAL A 196 37.25 -9.93 5.41
CA VAL A 196 38.63 -9.52 5.29
C VAL A 196 38.69 -8.10 4.71
N GLU A 197 39.21 -7.17 5.47
CA GLU A 197 39.50 -5.82 4.96
C GLU A 197 40.82 -5.84 4.21
N THR A 198 40.82 -5.36 2.96
CA THR A 198 41.99 -5.31 2.09
C THR A 198 42.07 -3.96 1.36
N ASP A 199 43.20 -3.70 0.71
CA ASP A 199 43.28 -2.58 -0.23
C ASP A 199 42.42 -2.84 -1.46
N ILE A 200 41.97 -1.75 -2.09
CA ILE A 200 41.19 -1.81 -3.33
C ILE A 200 42.01 -2.51 -4.41
N PRO A 201 41.45 -3.48 -5.16
CA PRO A 201 42.12 -4.10 -6.28
C PRO A 201 42.65 -3.05 -7.27
N GLU A 202 43.87 -3.28 -7.81
CA GLU A 202 44.57 -2.30 -8.65
C GLU A 202 43.76 -1.87 -9.87
N ASP A 203 43.03 -2.79 -10.48
CA ASP A 203 42.16 -2.58 -11.64
C ASP A 203 40.88 -1.78 -11.31
N MET A 204 40.53 -1.62 -10.04
CA MET A 204 39.37 -0.86 -9.59
C MET A 204 39.72 0.51 -8.98
N LYS A 205 40.99 0.84 -8.78
CA LYS A 205 41.39 2.08 -8.11
C LYS A 205 40.88 3.34 -8.82
N GLU A 206 41.07 3.43 -10.11
CA GLU A 206 40.65 4.59 -10.91
C GLU A 206 39.11 4.76 -10.88
N GLU A 207 38.38 3.66 -11.00
CA GLU A 207 36.91 3.67 -10.91
C GLU A 207 36.46 4.09 -9.49
N ALA A 208 37.07 3.54 -8.45
CA ALA A 208 36.77 3.89 -7.07
C ALA A 208 37.04 5.36 -6.76
N GLU A 209 38.15 5.92 -7.24
CA GLU A 209 38.47 7.34 -7.11
C GLU A 209 37.44 8.23 -7.83
N THR A 210 37.02 7.85 -9.01
CA THR A 210 36.00 8.57 -9.79
C THR A 210 34.64 8.59 -9.04
N TRP A 211 34.19 7.46 -8.58
CA TRP A 211 32.91 7.38 -7.87
C TRP A 211 32.96 8.01 -6.48
N ARG A 212 34.12 7.94 -5.80
CA ARG A 212 34.33 8.69 -4.58
C ARG A 212 34.22 10.20 -4.81
N ALA A 213 34.83 10.72 -5.88
CA ALA A 213 34.71 12.14 -6.22
C ALA A 213 33.26 12.56 -6.48
N ASN A 214 32.50 11.76 -7.23
CA ASN A 214 31.08 12.00 -7.45
C ASN A 214 30.25 11.97 -6.14
N MET A 215 30.57 11.04 -5.24
CA MET A 215 29.93 10.97 -3.91
C MET A 215 30.25 12.21 -3.07
N ILE A 216 31.52 12.67 -3.05
CA ILE A 216 31.94 13.85 -2.29
C ILE A 216 31.25 15.11 -2.83
N GLU A 217 31.13 15.27 -4.14
CA GLU A 217 30.39 16.38 -4.77
C GLU A 217 28.92 16.39 -4.31
N ALA A 218 28.24 15.25 -4.37
CA ALA A 218 26.85 15.12 -3.91
C ALA A 218 26.69 15.40 -2.41
N VAL A 219 27.67 15.01 -1.60
CA VAL A 219 27.72 15.28 -0.16
C VAL A 219 27.94 16.76 0.14
N ALA A 220 28.86 17.40 -0.56
CA ALA A 220 29.17 18.82 -0.41
C ALA A 220 27.95 19.72 -0.66
N ASP A 221 27.09 19.32 -1.59
CA ASP A 221 25.85 20.03 -1.95
C ASP A 221 24.81 20.07 -0.80
N GLN A 222 24.97 19.30 0.26
CA GLN A 222 24.01 19.18 1.35
C GLN A 222 24.25 20.14 2.53
N ASP A 223 25.42 20.72 2.63
CA ASP A 223 25.85 21.50 3.79
C ASP A 223 26.82 22.62 3.36
N GLU A 224 26.56 23.86 3.75
CA GLU A 224 27.40 25.00 3.37
C GLU A 224 28.86 24.87 3.82
N GLU A 225 29.10 24.30 5.01
CA GLU A 225 30.44 24.06 5.53
C GLU A 225 31.20 23.06 4.66
N LEU A 226 30.52 21.94 4.28
CA LEU A 226 31.12 20.92 3.43
C LEU A 226 31.35 21.44 2.00
N MET A 227 30.47 22.29 1.50
CA MET A 227 30.63 22.92 0.19
C MET A 227 31.84 23.85 0.19
N MET A 228 32.04 24.66 1.24
CA MET A 228 33.20 25.53 1.33
C MET A 228 34.51 24.74 1.34
N LYS A 229 34.60 23.70 2.16
CA LYS A 229 35.78 22.80 2.19
C LYS A 229 36.05 22.17 0.84
N TYR A 230 35.02 21.69 0.18
CA TYR A 230 35.13 21.08 -1.17
C TYR A 230 35.69 22.09 -2.20
N LEU A 231 35.16 23.32 -2.20
CA LEU A 231 35.59 24.38 -3.13
C LEU A 231 37.03 24.86 -2.83
N ASP A 232 37.44 24.84 -1.57
CA ASP A 232 38.82 25.17 -1.14
C ASP A 232 39.82 24.03 -1.41
N GLY A 233 39.33 22.87 -1.89
CA GLY A 233 40.13 21.70 -2.19
C GLY A 233 40.62 20.94 -0.94
N GLU A 234 39.95 21.13 0.17
CA GLU A 234 40.21 20.36 1.40
C GLU A 234 39.56 18.97 1.33
N GLU A 235 40.25 17.96 1.83
CA GLU A 235 39.71 16.62 1.95
C GLU A 235 38.66 16.55 3.07
N LEU A 236 37.47 15.97 2.76
CA LEU A 236 36.44 15.68 3.75
C LEU A 236 36.82 14.44 4.55
N THR A 237 36.65 14.50 5.85
CA THR A 237 36.84 13.36 6.74
C THR A 237 35.69 12.32 6.56
N GLU A 238 35.92 11.08 6.99
CA GLU A 238 34.91 10.02 6.98
C GLU A 238 33.62 10.46 7.71
N GLU A 239 33.76 11.14 8.85
CA GLU A 239 32.61 11.61 9.63
C GLU A 239 31.84 12.71 8.92
N GLU A 240 32.52 13.62 8.22
CA GLU A 240 31.90 14.67 7.41
C GLU A 240 31.15 14.09 6.22
N ILE A 241 31.74 13.11 5.53
CA ILE A 241 31.09 12.41 4.42
C ILE A 241 29.82 11.70 4.91
N LYS A 242 29.90 10.97 6.02
CA LYS A 242 28.75 10.29 6.62
C LYS A 242 27.66 11.28 7.04
N ARG A 243 28.03 12.41 7.65
CA ARG A 243 27.09 13.47 8.03
C ARG A 243 26.34 14.02 6.81
N GLY A 244 27.04 14.33 5.74
CA GLY A 244 26.44 14.86 4.52
C GLY A 244 25.58 13.84 3.78
N LEU A 245 26.01 12.58 3.69
CA LEU A 245 25.20 11.49 3.12
C LEU A 245 23.91 11.32 3.92
N ARG A 246 23.99 11.29 5.25
CA ARG A 246 22.82 11.20 6.11
C ARG A 246 21.88 12.39 5.91
N ALA A 247 22.38 13.61 5.92
CA ALA A 247 21.58 14.81 5.72
C ALA A 247 20.88 14.81 4.36
N GLY A 248 21.57 14.44 3.30
CA GLY A 248 20.98 14.32 1.96
C GLY A 248 19.95 13.20 1.84
N THR A 249 20.16 12.09 2.52
CA THR A 249 19.22 10.96 2.57
C THR A 249 17.93 11.33 3.30
N LEU A 250 18.05 11.95 4.48
CA LEU A 250 16.91 12.42 5.27
C LEU A 250 16.08 13.47 4.54
N ALA A 251 16.73 14.32 3.75
CA ALA A 251 16.09 15.35 2.94
C ALA A 251 15.52 14.82 1.61
N ASN A 252 15.64 13.52 1.32
CA ASN A 252 15.28 12.91 0.02
C ASN A 252 16.03 13.51 -1.19
N LYS A 253 17.21 14.09 -0.97
CA LYS A 253 18.07 14.67 -2.02
C LYS A 253 19.14 13.71 -2.53
N ILE A 254 19.51 12.74 -1.73
CA ILE A 254 20.45 11.66 -2.06
C ILE A 254 19.78 10.31 -1.79
N VAL A 255 20.03 9.36 -2.67
CA VAL A 255 19.70 7.96 -2.48
C VAL A 255 20.99 7.15 -2.46
N PRO A 256 21.50 6.74 -1.28
CA PRO A 256 22.67 5.89 -1.20
C PRO A 256 22.44 4.54 -1.87
N VAL A 257 23.40 4.09 -2.67
CA VAL A 257 23.35 2.79 -3.35
C VAL A 257 24.44 1.88 -2.82
N THR A 258 24.03 0.72 -2.35
CA THR A 258 24.86 -0.38 -1.87
C THR A 258 24.70 -1.59 -2.78
N CYS A 259 25.56 -2.60 -2.65
CA CYS A 259 25.48 -3.81 -3.44
C CYS A 259 25.86 -5.06 -2.65
N GLY A 260 25.47 -6.23 -3.16
CA GLY A 260 25.80 -7.50 -2.55
C GLY A 260 25.11 -8.68 -3.20
N SER A 261 25.24 -9.83 -2.55
CA SER A 261 24.48 -11.05 -2.84
C SER A 261 24.02 -11.68 -1.54
N SER A 262 22.74 -11.50 -1.24
CA SER A 262 22.15 -12.09 -0.03
C SER A 262 22.20 -13.64 -0.08
N TYR A 263 22.02 -14.25 -1.25
CA TYR A 263 22.12 -15.69 -1.42
C TYR A 263 23.53 -16.23 -1.15
N LYS A 264 24.56 -15.51 -1.58
CA LYS A 264 25.98 -15.86 -1.33
C LYS A 264 26.52 -15.33 -0.01
N ASN A 265 25.68 -14.69 0.80
CA ASN A 265 26.06 -14.15 2.10
C ASN A 265 27.17 -13.07 2.02
N LYS A 266 27.08 -12.17 1.04
CA LYS A 266 28.08 -11.11 0.79
C LYS A 266 27.44 -9.73 0.74
N GLY A 267 27.98 -8.77 1.48
CA GLY A 267 27.55 -7.38 1.48
C GLY A 267 26.35 -7.06 2.41
N VAL A 268 25.84 -8.01 3.18
CA VAL A 268 24.67 -7.80 4.06
C VAL A 268 25.03 -7.07 5.36
N GLN A 269 26.18 -7.37 5.94
CA GLN A 269 26.65 -6.66 7.14
C GLN A 269 26.94 -5.19 6.82
N GLU A 270 27.51 -4.91 5.65
CA GLU A 270 27.76 -3.56 5.15
C GLU A 270 26.45 -2.82 4.86
N LEU A 271 25.40 -3.53 4.41
CA LEU A 271 24.05 -2.98 4.29
C LEU A 271 23.49 -2.60 5.67
N LEU A 272 23.66 -3.45 6.68
CA LEU A 272 23.25 -3.15 8.06
C LEU A 272 23.97 -1.92 8.62
N ASP A 273 25.25 -1.77 8.34
CA ASP A 273 26.01 -0.59 8.69
C ASP A 273 25.45 0.67 8.04
N ALA A 274 25.14 0.61 6.74
CA ALA A 274 24.54 1.72 6.01
C ALA A 274 23.14 2.08 6.52
N ILE A 275 22.32 1.11 6.92
CA ILE A 275 21.02 1.35 7.55
C ILE A 275 21.18 2.14 8.85
N VAL A 276 22.13 1.76 9.70
CA VAL A 276 22.38 2.45 10.96
C VAL A 276 22.92 3.85 10.72
N ASP A 277 23.83 4.03 9.76
CA ASP A 277 24.51 5.29 9.50
C ASP A 277 23.61 6.31 8.78
N TYR A 278 22.77 5.89 7.82
CA TYR A 278 22.08 6.82 6.91
C TYR A 278 20.55 6.84 7.03
N MET A 279 19.92 5.78 7.53
CA MET A 279 18.46 5.76 7.68
C MET A 279 17.99 6.59 8.88
N PRO A 280 16.80 7.21 8.79
CA PRO A 280 16.30 8.07 9.85
C PRO A 280 15.99 7.32 11.14
N SER A 281 16.15 8.04 12.25
CA SER A 281 15.52 7.71 13.54
C SER A 281 14.12 8.35 13.61
N PRO A 282 13.27 7.97 14.57
CA PRO A 282 11.99 8.64 14.78
C PRO A 282 12.08 10.15 15.07
N LEU A 283 13.26 10.64 15.49
CA LEU A 283 13.50 12.07 15.74
C LEU A 283 13.83 12.85 14.47
N ASP A 284 14.29 12.19 13.41
CA ASP A 284 14.72 12.83 12.17
C ASP A 284 13.55 13.13 11.22
N ILE A 285 12.36 12.56 11.48
CA ILE A 285 11.17 12.77 10.67
C ILE A 285 10.29 13.87 11.28
N PRO A 286 9.49 14.58 10.46
CA PRO A 286 8.52 15.53 10.97
C PRO A 286 7.53 14.90 11.95
N HIS A 287 7.06 15.67 12.93
CA HIS A 287 6.00 15.21 13.82
C HIS A 287 4.74 14.90 13.00
N ILE A 288 4.05 13.82 13.38
CA ILE A 288 2.81 13.43 12.69
C ILE A 288 1.72 14.46 12.94
N LYS A 289 1.08 14.89 11.87
CA LYS A 289 -0.06 15.81 11.93
C LYS A 289 -1.32 15.09 12.39
N GLY A 290 -2.22 15.85 12.97
CA GLY A 290 -3.52 15.39 13.40
C GLY A 290 -4.45 16.56 13.66
N GLU A 291 -5.64 16.24 14.11
CA GLU A 291 -6.69 17.20 14.47
C GLU A 291 -7.18 16.94 15.88
N THR A 292 -7.58 17.97 16.59
CA THR A 292 -8.34 17.85 17.83
C THR A 292 -9.75 17.34 17.52
N LEU A 293 -10.51 16.93 18.55
CA LEU A 293 -11.92 16.54 18.35
C LEU A 293 -12.79 17.69 17.82
N ASP A 294 -12.34 18.92 17.98
CA ASP A 294 -13.01 20.12 17.48
C ASP A 294 -12.59 20.50 16.05
N GLY A 295 -11.68 19.73 15.43
CA GLY A 295 -11.20 19.93 14.07
C GLY A 295 -10.08 20.97 13.92
N GLU A 296 -9.39 21.32 15.01
CA GLU A 296 -8.21 22.20 14.97
C GLU A 296 -6.96 21.39 14.64
N GLU A 297 -6.14 21.88 13.71
CA GLU A 297 -4.86 21.25 13.36
C GLU A 297 -3.91 21.22 14.58
N THR A 298 -3.28 20.08 14.79
CA THR A 298 -2.30 19.83 15.83
C THR A 298 -1.27 18.82 15.36
N GLU A 299 -0.28 18.53 16.20
CA GLU A 299 0.74 17.51 15.93
C GLU A 299 1.07 16.71 17.18
N ALA A 300 1.44 15.45 17.01
CA ALA A 300 1.95 14.59 18.08
C ALA A 300 3.48 14.64 18.11
N LYS A 301 4.05 15.14 19.20
CA LYS A 301 5.51 15.26 19.38
C LYS A 301 6.14 13.91 19.67
N THR A 302 7.23 13.59 18.99
CA THR A 302 8.00 12.37 19.22
C THR A 302 8.83 12.48 20.51
N SER A 303 8.17 12.17 21.63
CA SER A 303 8.77 12.22 22.98
C SER A 303 8.05 11.24 23.91
N ASP A 304 8.79 10.56 24.79
CA ASP A 304 8.23 9.65 25.79
C ASP A 304 7.41 10.40 26.87
N ASP A 305 7.70 11.67 27.10
CA ASP A 305 7.05 12.51 28.11
C ASP A 305 5.78 13.22 27.59
N ALA A 306 5.50 13.12 26.30
CA ALA A 306 4.31 13.71 25.69
C ALA A 306 3.06 12.79 25.90
N PRO A 307 1.83 13.30 25.70
CA PRO A 307 0.64 12.47 25.76
C PRO A 307 0.68 11.34 24.73
N PHE A 308 0.18 10.16 25.09
CA PHE A 308 0.20 8.99 24.21
C PHE A 308 -0.65 9.23 22.96
N ALA A 309 -0.05 8.94 21.80
CA ALA A 309 -0.75 8.87 20.52
C ALA A 309 -0.09 7.82 19.61
N ALA A 310 -0.92 6.95 19.05
CA ALA A 310 -0.49 5.87 18.17
C ALA A 310 -1.49 5.67 17.02
N LEU A 311 -0.99 5.15 15.90
CA LEU A 311 -1.79 4.80 14.72
C LEU A 311 -1.85 3.28 14.59
N ALA A 312 -3.06 2.72 14.57
CA ALA A 312 -3.31 1.33 14.24
C ALA A 312 -3.20 1.17 12.71
N PHE A 313 -2.15 0.51 12.25
CA PHE A 313 -1.88 0.42 10.80
C PHE A 313 -2.18 -0.96 10.20
N LYS A 314 -2.33 -1.99 11.03
CA LYS A 314 -2.65 -3.33 10.57
C LYS A 314 -3.44 -4.10 11.63
N ILE A 315 -4.48 -4.80 11.17
CA ILE A 315 -5.21 -5.80 11.95
C ILE A 315 -4.84 -7.18 11.40
N ALA A 316 -4.64 -8.15 12.27
CA ALA A 316 -4.45 -9.54 11.91
C ALA A 316 -5.27 -10.45 12.83
N THR A 317 -5.71 -11.59 12.32
CA THR A 317 -6.40 -12.60 13.12
C THR A 317 -5.42 -13.73 13.44
N ASP A 318 -5.22 -13.98 14.71
CA ASP A 318 -4.37 -15.05 15.21
C ASP A 318 -5.22 -16.17 15.82
N PRO A 319 -4.96 -17.44 15.49
CA PRO A 319 -5.77 -18.55 15.98
C PRO A 319 -5.74 -18.74 17.51
N PHE A 320 -4.71 -18.23 18.21
CA PHE A 320 -4.51 -18.45 19.64
C PHE A 320 -4.92 -17.23 20.50
N VAL A 321 -4.60 -16.02 20.03
CA VAL A 321 -4.87 -14.78 20.79
C VAL A 321 -6.00 -13.94 20.22
N GLY A 322 -6.54 -14.34 19.08
CA GLY A 322 -7.63 -13.65 18.40
C GLY A 322 -7.15 -12.42 17.64
N LYS A 323 -7.81 -11.28 17.81
CA LYS A 323 -7.50 -10.04 17.10
C LYS A 323 -6.21 -9.41 17.60
N LEU A 324 -5.25 -9.23 16.70
CA LEU A 324 -4.00 -8.49 16.88
C LEU A 324 -4.12 -7.13 16.20
N CYS A 325 -3.86 -6.06 16.93
CA CYS A 325 -3.79 -4.71 16.41
C CYS A 325 -2.34 -4.24 16.39
N PHE A 326 -1.73 -4.14 15.22
CA PHE A 326 -0.40 -3.56 15.05
C PHE A 326 -0.52 -2.04 15.05
N PHE A 327 0.30 -1.39 15.85
CA PHE A 327 0.30 0.05 15.97
C PHE A 327 1.71 0.63 16.08
N ARG A 328 1.86 1.85 15.60
CA ARG A 328 3.06 2.65 15.80
C ARG A 328 2.77 3.74 16.84
N VAL A 329 3.62 3.85 17.84
CA VAL A 329 3.60 4.93 18.82
C VAL A 329 4.33 6.14 18.24
N TYR A 330 3.62 7.24 18.07
CA TYR A 330 4.22 8.51 17.61
C TYR A 330 4.59 9.42 18.77
N SER A 331 3.87 9.32 19.87
CA SER A 331 4.02 10.19 21.04
C SER A 331 3.71 9.44 22.32
N GLY A 332 4.43 9.78 23.38
CA GLY A 332 4.17 9.23 24.72
C GLY A 332 4.55 7.77 24.90
N THR A 333 3.98 7.17 25.93
CA THR A 333 4.18 5.76 26.29
C THR A 333 2.88 5.08 26.60
N LEU A 334 2.82 3.75 26.42
CA LEU A 334 1.65 2.93 26.73
C LEU A 334 2.06 1.70 27.54
N GLU A 335 1.36 1.45 28.63
CA GLU A 335 1.54 0.26 29.47
C GLU A 335 0.46 -0.78 29.22
N SER A 336 0.83 -2.05 29.30
CA SER A 336 -0.10 -3.17 29.24
C SER A 336 -1.18 -3.03 30.33
N GLY A 337 -2.43 -3.32 29.99
CA GLY A 337 -3.57 -3.18 30.89
C GLY A 337 -4.17 -1.78 31.01
N SER A 338 -3.59 -0.76 30.40
CA SER A 338 -4.11 0.62 30.43
C SER A 338 -5.32 0.81 29.49
N THR A 339 -6.02 1.92 29.71
CA THR A 339 -7.16 2.34 28.90
C THR A 339 -6.72 3.41 27.93
N VAL A 340 -7.10 3.27 26.66
CA VAL A 340 -6.86 4.23 25.57
C VAL A 340 -8.19 4.70 24.99
N LEU A 341 -8.18 5.87 24.37
CA LEU A 341 -9.28 6.36 23.55
C LEU A 341 -9.00 6.01 22.07
N ASN A 342 -9.92 5.30 21.45
CA ASN A 342 -10.01 5.25 19.99
C ASN A 342 -10.74 6.51 19.55
N SER A 343 -10.00 7.57 19.25
CA SER A 343 -10.54 8.88 18.91
C SER A 343 -11.26 8.92 17.57
N SER A 344 -10.89 8.04 16.65
CA SER A 344 -11.57 7.90 15.35
C SER A 344 -13.02 7.39 15.47
N LYS A 345 -13.33 6.68 16.56
CA LYS A 345 -14.67 6.11 16.82
C LYS A 345 -15.31 6.63 18.11
N ASP A 346 -14.62 7.51 18.82
CA ASP A 346 -15.02 8.03 20.14
C ASP A 346 -15.36 6.92 21.14
N LYS A 347 -14.47 5.93 21.25
CA LYS A 347 -14.66 4.78 22.15
C LYS A 347 -13.43 4.54 23.02
N LYS A 348 -13.64 4.35 24.33
CA LYS A 348 -12.57 3.91 25.23
C LYS A 348 -12.41 2.39 25.14
N GLU A 349 -11.16 1.94 25.01
CA GLU A 349 -10.80 0.53 24.94
C GLU A 349 -9.68 0.20 25.91
N ARG A 350 -9.68 -1.03 26.41
CA ARG A 350 -8.62 -1.51 27.30
C ARG A 350 -7.62 -2.35 26.51
N VAL A 351 -6.36 -1.97 26.57
CA VAL A 351 -5.24 -2.76 26.06
C VAL A 351 -5.01 -3.95 26.99
N GLY A 352 -5.20 -5.16 26.50
CA GLY A 352 -4.99 -6.37 27.30
C GLY A 352 -3.50 -6.65 27.49
N ARG A 353 -2.83 -7.05 26.43
CA ARG A 353 -1.39 -7.30 26.41
C ARG A 353 -0.75 -6.54 25.25
N ILE A 354 0.52 -6.19 25.41
CA ILE A 354 1.34 -5.62 24.35
C ILE A 354 2.39 -6.65 23.99
N LEU A 355 2.58 -6.87 22.69
CA LEU A 355 3.46 -7.89 22.13
C LEU A 355 4.52 -7.23 21.25
N GLN A 356 5.77 -7.61 21.47
CA GLN A 356 6.84 -7.42 20.49
C GLN A 356 6.78 -8.57 19.50
N MET A 357 6.74 -8.25 18.22
CA MET A 357 6.64 -9.25 17.16
C MET A 357 8.01 -9.57 16.56
N HIS A 358 8.24 -10.85 16.30
CA HIS A 358 9.38 -11.38 15.56
C HIS A 358 8.84 -12.35 14.50
N ALA A 359 8.31 -11.79 13.41
CA ALA A 359 7.52 -12.50 12.42
C ALA A 359 6.31 -13.23 13.05
N ASN A 360 6.33 -14.56 13.19
CA ASN A 360 5.28 -15.35 13.84
C ASN A 360 5.51 -15.61 15.34
N HIS A 361 6.66 -15.22 15.89
CA HIS A 361 6.93 -15.33 17.32
C HIS A 361 6.53 -14.06 18.06
N ARG A 362 6.11 -14.20 19.30
CA ARG A 362 5.58 -13.14 20.16
C ARG A 362 6.28 -13.13 21.49
N GLU A 363 6.60 -11.94 21.96
CA GLU A 363 7.14 -11.70 23.28
C GLU A 363 6.26 -10.68 23.99
N ASP A 364 5.75 -11.01 25.18
CA ASP A 364 4.99 -10.08 25.99
C ASP A 364 5.89 -8.97 26.53
N ILE A 365 5.49 -7.72 26.35
CA ILE A 365 6.20 -6.55 26.86
C ILE A 365 5.26 -5.71 27.72
N GLU A 366 5.80 -5.13 28.80
CA GLU A 366 5.00 -4.35 29.74
C GLU A 366 4.69 -2.94 29.24
N LYS A 367 5.61 -2.35 28.46
CA LYS A 367 5.55 -0.95 28.06
C LYS A 367 6.15 -0.72 26.67
N VAL A 368 5.52 0.17 25.92
CA VAL A 368 6.05 0.72 24.66
C VAL A 368 6.26 2.22 24.78
N TYR A 369 7.15 2.72 23.95
CA TYR A 369 7.65 4.09 23.97
C TYR A 369 7.44 4.77 22.60
N ALA A 370 7.55 6.09 22.56
CA ALA A 370 7.53 6.84 21.30
C ALA A 370 8.49 6.23 20.27
N GLY A 371 8.08 6.11 19.00
CA GLY A 371 8.84 5.49 17.92
C GLY A 371 8.78 3.96 17.86
N ASP A 372 8.15 3.29 18.85
CA ASP A 372 8.04 1.83 18.85
C ASP A 372 6.92 1.35 17.91
N ILE A 373 7.14 0.16 17.36
CA ILE A 373 6.13 -0.62 16.62
C ILE A 373 5.87 -1.89 17.43
N ALA A 374 4.60 -2.12 17.76
CA ALA A 374 4.17 -3.27 18.54
C ALA A 374 2.78 -3.75 18.13
N ALA A 375 2.34 -4.86 18.71
CA ALA A 375 0.98 -5.35 18.56
C ALA A 375 0.25 -5.36 19.92
N ALA A 376 -1.04 -5.08 19.91
CA ALA A 376 -1.90 -5.15 21.09
C ALA A 376 -2.97 -6.22 20.94
N VAL A 377 -3.29 -6.88 22.05
CA VAL A 377 -4.41 -7.82 22.19
C VAL A 377 -5.47 -7.19 23.10
N GLY A 378 -6.74 -7.47 22.82
CA GLY A 378 -7.86 -7.04 23.64
C GLY A 378 -8.61 -5.81 23.13
N LEU A 379 -8.11 -5.17 22.07
CA LEU A 379 -8.80 -4.09 21.36
C LEU A 379 -9.90 -4.67 20.46
N LYS A 380 -11.17 -4.33 20.74
CA LYS A 380 -12.33 -4.95 20.07
C LYS A 380 -12.78 -4.15 18.83
N ASP A 381 -12.91 -2.84 19.01
CA ASP A 381 -13.53 -1.95 18.02
C ASP A 381 -12.50 -1.27 17.10
N VAL A 382 -11.19 -1.44 17.32
CA VAL A 382 -10.13 -0.85 16.51
C VAL A 382 -10.09 -1.48 15.11
N THR A 383 -10.00 -0.64 14.09
CA THR A 383 -9.77 -1.03 12.70
C THR A 383 -8.52 -0.33 12.15
N THR A 384 -8.02 -0.78 11.00
CA THR A 384 -6.88 -0.15 10.34
C THR A 384 -7.14 1.33 10.08
N GLY A 385 -6.17 2.18 10.39
CA GLY A 385 -6.27 3.65 10.25
C GLY A 385 -6.82 4.38 11.49
N ASN A 386 -7.28 3.65 12.53
CA ASN A 386 -7.76 4.31 13.75
C ASN A 386 -6.61 4.85 14.60
N THR A 387 -6.86 5.96 15.26
CA THR A 387 -5.95 6.55 16.25
C THR A 387 -6.28 6.04 17.65
N LEU A 388 -5.24 5.65 18.37
CA LEU A 388 -5.28 5.33 19.80
C LEU A 388 -4.53 6.42 20.56
N CYS A 389 -5.17 7.07 21.52
CA CYS A 389 -4.55 8.17 22.25
C CYS A 389 -4.91 8.17 23.75
N ASP A 390 -4.26 9.07 24.48
CA ASP A 390 -4.58 9.38 25.86
C ASP A 390 -6.02 9.93 25.92
N PRO A 391 -6.91 9.36 26.76
CA PRO A 391 -8.27 9.87 26.91
C PRO A 391 -8.38 11.33 27.39
N ASP A 392 -7.36 11.84 28.08
CA ASP A 392 -7.33 13.20 28.60
C ASP A 392 -6.73 14.21 27.60
N HIS A 393 -6.07 13.72 26.55
CA HIS A 393 -5.46 14.52 25.48
C HIS A 393 -5.84 13.95 24.09
N PRO A 394 -7.13 14.03 23.72
CA PRO A 394 -7.60 13.42 22.50
C PRO A 394 -7.02 14.09 21.25
N ILE A 395 -6.55 13.28 20.33
CA ILE A 395 -6.06 13.66 18.99
C ILE A 395 -6.54 12.62 17.97
N ILE A 396 -6.83 13.04 16.76
CA ILE A 396 -7.06 12.18 15.60
C ILE A 396 -5.88 12.39 14.66
N LEU A 397 -5.02 11.37 14.52
CA LEU A 397 -3.89 11.42 13.62
C LEU A 397 -4.37 11.32 12.17
N GLU A 398 -3.60 11.90 11.26
CA GLU A 398 -3.87 11.81 9.83
C GLU A 398 -4.09 10.36 9.40
N SER A 399 -5.29 10.07 8.89
CA SER A 399 -5.71 8.72 8.53
C SER A 399 -5.14 8.28 7.18
N MET A 400 -5.29 6.98 6.88
CA MET A 400 -4.95 6.39 5.60
C MET A 400 -6.19 6.34 4.71
N GLU A 401 -6.04 6.75 3.46
CA GLU A 401 -7.06 6.55 2.43
C GLU A 401 -6.79 5.24 1.70
N PHE A 402 -7.83 4.44 1.52
CA PHE A 402 -7.74 3.16 0.84
C PHE A 402 -8.55 3.19 -0.47
N PRO A 403 -8.02 2.61 -1.56
CA PRO A 403 -8.75 2.52 -2.81
C PRO A 403 -9.95 1.58 -2.70
N GLU A 404 -10.96 1.84 -3.51
CA GLU A 404 -12.11 0.93 -3.65
C GLU A 404 -11.71 -0.33 -4.42
N PRO A 405 -12.28 -1.50 -4.07
CA PRO A 405 -12.05 -2.73 -4.80
C PRO A 405 -12.51 -2.63 -6.26
N VAL A 406 -11.82 -3.32 -7.16
CA VAL A 406 -12.06 -3.26 -8.61
C VAL A 406 -12.57 -4.58 -9.22
N ILE A 407 -12.43 -5.69 -8.49
CA ILE A 407 -12.92 -7.03 -8.90
C ILE A 407 -13.84 -7.58 -7.84
N ASP A 408 -14.90 -8.26 -8.26
CA ASP A 408 -15.78 -9.04 -7.40
C ASP A 408 -16.02 -10.45 -7.93
N ILE A 409 -16.20 -11.38 -7.00
CA ILE A 409 -16.59 -12.76 -7.29
C ILE A 409 -17.73 -13.18 -6.35
N ALA A 410 -18.66 -13.99 -6.89
CA ALA A 410 -19.67 -14.63 -6.08
C ALA A 410 -19.09 -15.88 -5.41
N ILE A 411 -19.38 -16.07 -4.14
CA ILE A 411 -19.05 -17.29 -3.40
C ILE A 411 -20.31 -17.87 -2.80
N GLU A 412 -20.46 -19.19 -2.90
CA GLU A 412 -21.63 -19.92 -2.40
C GLU A 412 -21.20 -20.98 -1.38
N PRO A 413 -21.68 -20.93 -0.14
CA PRO A 413 -21.40 -21.98 0.83
C PRO A 413 -22.10 -23.27 0.40
N LYS A 414 -21.47 -24.42 0.69
CA LYS A 414 -22.06 -25.73 0.32
C LYS A 414 -23.27 -26.12 1.15
N ASP A 415 -23.37 -25.62 2.38
CA ASP A 415 -24.46 -25.89 3.30
C ASP A 415 -24.68 -24.73 4.29
N LYS A 416 -25.74 -24.82 5.13
CA LYS A 416 -26.08 -23.80 6.12
C LYS A 416 -25.00 -23.62 7.20
N ALA A 417 -24.32 -24.68 7.60
CA ALA A 417 -23.25 -24.58 8.61
C ALA A 417 -22.02 -23.86 8.04
N ALA A 418 -21.70 -24.10 6.75
CA ALA A 418 -20.68 -23.35 6.03
C ALA A 418 -21.08 -21.88 5.86
N GLN A 419 -22.36 -21.56 5.68
CA GLN A 419 -22.83 -20.17 5.55
C GLN A 419 -22.58 -19.34 6.81
N GLU A 420 -22.90 -19.87 8.00
CA GLU A 420 -22.66 -19.18 9.28
C GLU A 420 -21.16 -18.96 9.52
N LYS A 421 -20.35 -19.98 9.29
CA LYS A 421 -18.88 -19.89 9.39
C LYS A 421 -18.30 -18.89 8.40
N MET A 422 -18.84 -18.88 7.18
CA MET A 422 -18.41 -17.96 6.10
C MET A 422 -18.65 -16.50 6.49
N GLY A 423 -19.81 -16.18 7.04
CA GLY A 423 -20.10 -14.81 7.52
C GLY A 423 -19.11 -14.32 8.57
N ILE A 424 -18.79 -15.17 9.55
CA ILE A 424 -17.81 -14.86 10.61
C ILE A 424 -16.39 -14.70 10.01
N ALA A 425 -16.00 -15.61 9.11
CA ALA A 425 -14.69 -15.59 8.47
C ALA A 425 -14.51 -14.34 7.59
N LEU A 426 -15.50 -14.01 6.77
CA LEU A 426 -15.47 -12.82 5.90
C LEU A 426 -15.42 -11.52 6.72
N ALA A 427 -16.14 -11.43 7.82
CA ALA A 427 -16.06 -10.27 8.72
C ALA A 427 -14.63 -10.07 9.26
N LYS A 428 -13.98 -11.16 9.70
CA LYS A 428 -12.59 -11.11 10.19
C LYS A 428 -11.61 -10.70 9.07
N LEU A 429 -11.76 -11.26 7.87
CA LEU A 429 -10.90 -10.92 6.73
C LEU A 429 -11.08 -9.47 6.29
N ALA A 430 -12.31 -8.93 6.36
CA ALA A 430 -12.58 -7.51 6.09
C ALA A 430 -11.99 -6.57 7.16
N GLU A 431 -11.82 -7.03 8.41
CA GLU A 431 -11.09 -6.27 9.42
C GLU A 431 -9.58 -6.22 9.15
N GLU A 432 -9.01 -7.26 8.53
CA GLU A 432 -7.58 -7.33 8.19
C GLU A 432 -7.21 -6.44 7.00
N ASP A 433 -8.04 -6.45 5.96
CA ASP A 433 -7.81 -5.69 4.73
C ASP A 433 -8.96 -4.70 4.46
N PRO A 434 -8.74 -3.39 4.62
CA PRO A 434 -9.77 -2.37 4.42
C PRO A 434 -10.25 -2.24 2.97
N THR A 435 -9.51 -2.77 1.98
CA THR A 435 -9.92 -2.82 0.58
C THR A 435 -10.72 -4.06 0.23
N PHE A 436 -10.70 -5.07 1.08
CA PHE A 436 -11.53 -6.25 0.93
C PHE A 436 -12.93 -5.97 1.45
N LYS A 437 -13.94 -6.19 0.63
CA LYS A 437 -15.36 -6.07 0.98
C LYS A 437 -16.09 -7.39 0.79
N ALA A 438 -17.01 -7.68 1.69
CA ALA A 438 -17.91 -8.80 1.58
C ALA A 438 -19.34 -8.34 1.85
N TYR A 439 -20.25 -8.63 0.95
CA TYR A 439 -21.65 -8.23 1.05
C TYR A 439 -22.58 -9.24 0.37
N THR A 440 -23.84 -9.22 0.76
CA THR A 440 -24.86 -10.03 0.10
C THR A 440 -25.55 -9.20 -0.97
N ASN A 441 -25.54 -9.68 -2.20
CA ASN A 441 -26.33 -9.07 -3.26
C ASN A 441 -27.82 -9.29 -2.94
N GLN A 442 -28.55 -8.21 -2.76
CA GLN A 442 -29.95 -8.26 -2.33
C GLN A 442 -30.88 -8.81 -3.41
N GLU A 443 -30.50 -8.71 -4.69
CA GLU A 443 -31.29 -9.21 -5.81
C GLU A 443 -31.10 -10.72 -6.01
N THR A 444 -29.85 -11.19 -5.95
CA THR A 444 -29.52 -12.60 -6.22
C THR A 444 -29.42 -13.45 -4.96
N GLY A 445 -29.32 -12.83 -3.78
CA GLY A 445 -29.04 -13.52 -2.51
C GLY A 445 -27.65 -14.11 -2.40
N GLN A 446 -26.78 -13.89 -3.38
CA GLN A 446 -25.41 -14.41 -3.39
C GLN A 446 -24.50 -13.59 -2.48
N THR A 447 -23.54 -14.23 -1.85
CA THR A 447 -22.45 -13.55 -1.15
C THR A 447 -21.39 -13.17 -2.17
N ILE A 448 -21.08 -11.86 -2.23
CA ILE A 448 -20.06 -11.28 -3.10
C ILE A 448 -18.86 -10.92 -2.25
N ILE A 449 -17.68 -11.24 -2.72
CA ILE A 449 -16.41 -10.73 -2.19
C ILE A 449 -15.73 -9.88 -3.24
N ALA A 450 -15.23 -8.73 -2.83
CA ALA A 450 -14.59 -7.74 -3.69
C ALA A 450 -13.20 -7.38 -3.19
N GLY A 451 -12.25 -7.17 -4.11
CA GLY A 451 -10.86 -6.90 -3.80
C GLY A 451 -10.10 -6.20 -4.93
N MET A 452 -8.80 -5.98 -4.71
CA MET A 452 -7.93 -5.24 -5.63
C MET A 452 -7.42 -6.06 -6.81
N GLY A 453 -7.48 -7.39 -6.76
CA GLY A 453 -7.01 -8.25 -7.84
C GLY A 453 -7.41 -9.72 -7.68
N GLU A 454 -7.22 -10.50 -8.74
CA GLU A 454 -7.56 -11.93 -8.77
C GLU A 454 -6.78 -12.73 -7.73
N LEU A 455 -5.48 -12.46 -7.60
CA LEU A 455 -4.62 -13.18 -6.67
C LEU A 455 -5.05 -12.96 -5.21
N LEU A 456 -5.43 -11.72 -4.86
CA LEU A 456 -5.97 -11.41 -3.53
C LEU A 456 -7.23 -12.24 -3.23
N LEU A 457 -8.18 -12.27 -4.15
CA LEU A 457 -9.43 -13.02 -3.98
C LEU A 457 -9.20 -14.53 -3.91
N ASP A 458 -8.27 -15.07 -4.71
CA ASP A 458 -7.86 -16.47 -4.65
C ASP A 458 -7.29 -16.83 -3.28
N ILE A 459 -6.44 -15.97 -2.71
CA ILE A 459 -5.88 -16.16 -1.37
C ILE A 459 -6.97 -16.11 -0.31
N ILE A 460 -7.90 -15.17 -0.39
CA ILE A 460 -9.05 -15.07 0.52
C ILE A 460 -9.87 -16.37 0.49
N VAL A 461 -10.17 -16.89 -0.70
CA VAL A 461 -10.90 -18.17 -0.86
C VAL A 461 -10.11 -19.35 -0.27
N ASP A 462 -8.81 -19.39 -0.50
CA ASP A 462 -7.94 -20.43 0.06
C ASP A 462 -7.88 -20.35 1.60
N ARG A 463 -7.79 -19.15 2.16
CA ARG A 463 -7.86 -18.92 3.61
C ARG A 463 -9.21 -19.36 4.21
N LEU A 464 -10.33 -19.05 3.52
CA LEU A 464 -11.65 -19.54 3.95
C LEU A 464 -11.65 -21.08 4.09
N LYS A 465 -11.07 -21.79 3.13
CA LYS A 465 -11.00 -23.27 3.16
C LYS A 465 -10.05 -23.80 4.21
N ARG A 466 -8.80 -23.27 4.26
CA ARG A 466 -7.73 -23.83 5.12
C ARG A 466 -7.81 -23.37 6.57
N GLU A 467 -8.01 -22.07 6.82
CA GLU A 467 -8.00 -21.49 8.16
C GLU A 467 -9.36 -21.61 8.84
N PHE A 468 -10.42 -21.26 8.11
CA PHE A 468 -11.78 -21.19 8.67
C PHE A 468 -12.61 -22.46 8.44
N LYS A 469 -12.10 -23.43 7.67
CA LYS A 469 -12.80 -24.68 7.33
C LYS A 469 -14.16 -24.45 6.70
N VAL A 470 -14.25 -23.47 5.79
CA VAL A 470 -15.46 -23.12 5.03
C VAL A 470 -15.35 -23.73 3.64
N GLU A 471 -16.26 -24.64 3.32
CA GLU A 471 -16.41 -25.19 1.98
C GLU A 471 -17.34 -24.29 1.15
N CYS A 472 -16.83 -23.74 0.06
CA CYS A 472 -17.59 -22.86 -0.83
C CYS A 472 -17.28 -23.11 -2.31
N ASN A 473 -18.26 -22.86 -3.17
CA ASN A 473 -18.09 -22.76 -4.61
C ASN A 473 -17.76 -21.32 -4.99
N VAL A 474 -16.92 -21.14 -6.00
CA VAL A 474 -16.45 -19.83 -6.45
C VAL A 474 -16.94 -19.57 -7.86
N GLY A 475 -17.58 -18.42 -8.06
CA GLY A 475 -18.00 -17.94 -9.38
C GLY A 475 -16.81 -17.39 -10.20
N LYS A 476 -17.10 -16.94 -11.41
CA LYS A 476 -16.10 -16.27 -12.25
C LYS A 476 -15.90 -14.84 -11.78
N PRO A 477 -14.66 -14.29 -11.86
CA PRO A 477 -14.42 -12.90 -11.57
C PRO A 477 -15.27 -11.98 -12.45
N GLN A 478 -15.77 -10.92 -11.85
CA GLN A 478 -16.53 -9.88 -12.54
C GLN A 478 -15.92 -8.52 -12.23
N VAL A 479 -16.10 -7.59 -13.17
CA VAL A 479 -15.60 -6.23 -13.02
C VAL A 479 -16.61 -5.39 -12.23
N ALA A 480 -16.14 -4.61 -11.29
CA ALA A 480 -16.94 -3.64 -10.56
C ALA A 480 -17.17 -2.39 -11.43
N TYR A 481 -18.18 -2.45 -12.27
CA TYR A 481 -18.62 -1.29 -13.05
C TYR A 481 -19.19 -0.20 -12.16
N LYS A 482 -19.19 1.04 -12.67
CA LYS A 482 -19.85 2.19 -12.06
C LYS A 482 -20.78 2.85 -13.07
N GLU A 483 -21.63 3.72 -12.60
CA GLU A 483 -22.47 4.58 -13.46
C GLU A 483 -22.13 6.04 -13.22
N THR A 484 -22.39 6.91 -14.19
CA THR A 484 -22.30 8.36 -14.03
C THR A 484 -23.25 9.07 -14.97
N ILE A 485 -23.45 10.35 -14.78
CA ILE A 485 -24.29 11.20 -15.62
C ILE A 485 -23.45 12.12 -16.50
N ARG A 486 -23.98 12.53 -17.67
CA ARG A 486 -23.27 13.40 -18.62
C ARG A 486 -23.87 14.80 -18.75
N ASN A 487 -25.13 14.96 -18.44
CA ASN A 487 -25.84 16.22 -18.65
C ASN A 487 -26.35 16.80 -17.34
N LYS A 488 -26.40 18.13 -17.26
CA LYS A 488 -27.09 18.83 -16.19
C LYS A 488 -28.60 18.77 -16.42
N VAL A 489 -29.36 18.45 -15.37
CA VAL A 489 -30.82 18.35 -15.41
C VAL A 489 -31.44 18.92 -14.14
N LYS A 490 -32.70 19.33 -14.24
CA LYS A 490 -33.53 19.72 -13.10
C LYS A 490 -34.77 18.84 -13.07
N VAL A 491 -34.99 18.15 -11.97
CA VAL A 491 -36.04 17.13 -11.83
C VAL A 491 -36.78 17.25 -10.51
N GLN A 492 -38.03 16.80 -10.51
CA GLN A 492 -38.88 16.71 -9.32
C GLN A 492 -39.08 15.25 -8.92
N GLY A 493 -38.99 14.98 -7.64
CA GLY A 493 -39.45 13.72 -7.01
C GLY A 493 -40.57 14.03 -6.05
N LYS A 494 -41.77 13.51 -6.36
CA LYS A 494 -42.93 13.73 -5.52
C LYS A 494 -43.54 12.40 -5.10
N PHE A 495 -43.57 12.18 -3.78
CA PHE A 495 -44.14 10.98 -3.20
C PHE A 495 -45.39 11.33 -2.42
N ILE A 496 -46.53 10.82 -2.86
CA ILE A 496 -47.83 11.00 -2.20
C ILE A 496 -48.46 9.63 -2.05
N ARG A 497 -48.85 9.25 -0.84
CA ARG A 497 -49.60 8.05 -0.56
C ARG A 497 -50.69 8.33 0.48
N GLN A 498 -51.94 8.07 0.12
CA GLN A 498 -53.07 8.09 1.02
C GLN A 498 -53.63 6.69 1.19
N SER A 499 -53.55 6.15 2.37
CA SER A 499 -54.10 4.84 2.69
C SER A 499 -54.82 4.92 4.07
N GLY A 500 -56.14 5.23 4.06
CA GLY A 500 -57.06 5.07 5.16
C GLY A 500 -56.59 5.49 6.54
N GLY A 501 -55.96 6.65 6.70
CA GLY A 501 -55.37 7.15 7.92
C GLY A 501 -54.41 8.32 7.67
N LYS A 502 -53.27 8.39 8.40
CA LYS A 502 -52.22 9.39 8.17
C LYS A 502 -51.61 9.19 6.79
N GLY A 503 -51.65 10.20 5.93
CA GLY A 503 -51.03 10.19 4.60
C GLY A 503 -49.51 10.23 4.64
N GLN A 504 -48.87 10.14 3.50
CA GLN A 504 -47.42 10.35 3.32
C GLN A 504 -47.21 11.38 2.20
N TYR A 505 -46.38 12.38 2.45
CA TYR A 505 -46.11 13.45 1.53
C TYR A 505 -44.63 13.85 1.58
N GLY A 506 -43.96 13.82 0.42
CA GLY A 506 -42.61 14.36 0.23
C GLY A 506 -42.48 14.90 -1.19
N ASP A 507 -41.91 16.09 -1.34
CA ASP A 507 -41.73 16.75 -2.64
C ASP A 507 -40.39 17.50 -2.64
N VAL A 508 -39.54 17.14 -3.57
CA VAL A 508 -38.17 17.69 -3.70
C VAL A 508 -37.84 18.00 -5.16
N TRP A 509 -37.09 19.07 -5.37
CA TRP A 509 -36.53 19.43 -6.67
C TRP A 509 -35.02 19.37 -6.61
N PHE A 510 -34.43 18.56 -7.49
CA PHE A 510 -32.98 18.42 -7.63
C PHE A 510 -32.48 19.10 -8.90
N GLU A 511 -31.41 19.87 -8.78
CA GLU A 511 -30.51 20.13 -9.90
C GLU A 511 -29.35 19.16 -9.79
N MET A 512 -29.15 18.35 -10.83
CA MET A 512 -28.09 17.34 -10.91
C MET A 512 -27.13 17.76 -12.00
N GLU A 513 -25.83 17.68 -11.72
CA GLU A 513 -24.77 17.98 -12.69
C GLU A 513 -23.61 16.99 -12.57
N PRO A 514 -22.95 16.65 -13.70
CA PRO A 514 -21.75 15.81 -13.66
C PRO A 514 -20.59 16.58 -13.00
N LEU A 515 -19.74 15.84 -12.31
CA LEU A 515 -18.46 16.31 -11.80
C LEU A 515 -17.31 15.74 -12.62
N GLU A 516 -16.12 16.29 -12.44
CA GLU A 516 -14.88 15.72 -12.97
C GLU A 516 -14.64 14.31 -12.41
N PRO A 517 -14.03 13.40 -13.19
CA PRO A 517 -13.72 12.06 -12.73
C PRO A 517 -12.96 12.04 -11.40
N GLY A 518 -13.39 11.17 -10.48
CA GLY A 518 -12.77 11.02 -9.18
C GLY A 518 -13.23 12.01 -8.10
N LYS A 519 -14.16 12.91 -8.41
CA LYS A 519 -14.71 13.85 -7.41
C LYS A 519 -15.78 13.24 -6.50
N GLY A 520 -16.28 12.07 -6.84
CA GLY A 520 -17.25 11.37 -6.00
C GLY A 520 -18.64 11.99 -6.01
N ILE A 521 -19.29 12.06 -4.85
CA ILE A 521 -20.67 12.49 -4.70
C ILE A 521 -20.72 13.74 -3.84
N GLU A 522 -21.23 14.84 -4.40
CA GLU A 522 -21.47 16.09 -3.69
C GLU A 522 -22.98 16.33 -3.51
N PHE A 523 -23.36 16.80 -2.34
CA PHE A 523 -24.73 17.23 -2.03
C PHE A 523 -24.71 18.61 -1.38
N GLU A 524 -25.59 19.51 -1.85
CA GLU A 524 -25.80 20.82 -1.24
C GLU A 524 -27.29 21.17 -1.16
N SER A 525 -27.66 21.93 -0.16
CA SER A 525 -29.03 22.48 -0.06
C SER A 525 -29.02 23.96 -0.38
N LYS A 526 -29.81 24.35 -1.39
CA LYS A 526 -30.07 25.78 -1.79
C LYS A 526 -31.47 26.22 -1.41
N ILE A 527 -32.12 25.55 -0.47
CA ILE A 527 -33.47 25.89 -0.03
C ILE A 527 -33.49 27.31 0.60
N VAL A 528 -34.41 28.15 0.12
CA VAL A 528 -34.65 29.48 0.62
C VAL A 528 -36.10 29.59 1.10
N GLY A 529 -36.31 30.29 2.20
CA GLY A 529 -37.67 30.57 2.69
C GLY A 529 -38.37 29.40 3.39
N GLY A 530 -37.65 28.31 3.72
CA GLY A 530 -38.23 27.21 4.48
C GLY A 530 -39.18 26.30 3.70
N ALA A 531 -39.08 26.25 2.38
CA ALA A 531 -39.87 25.37 1.51
C ALA A 531 -39.77 23.89 1.91
N VAL A 532 -38.60 23.47 2.40
CA VAL A 532 -38.37 22.19 3.03
C VAL A 532 -37.78 22.43 4.42
N PRO A 533 -38.39 21.93 5.53
CA PRO A 533 -37.85 22.04 6.85
C PRO A 533 -36.44 21.43 6.97
N LYS A 534 -35.56 22.04 7.78
CA LYS A 534 -34.16 21.63 7.91
C LYS A 534 -34.00 20.17 8.36
N GLU A 535 -34.92 19.67 9.15
CA GLU A 535 -34.93 18.29 9.66
C GLU A 535 -35.03 17.24 8.55
N TYR A 536 -35.59 17.56 7.38
CA TYR A 536 -35.74 16.65 6.25
C TYR A 536 -34.54 16.70 5.27
N ILE A 537 -33.63 17.65 5.37
CA ILE A 537 -32.48 17.77 4.47
C ILE A 537 -31.58 16.53 4.56
N LYS A 538 -31.28 16.05 5.78
CA LYS A 538 -30.46 14.85 5.99
C LYS A 538 -31.14 13.57 5.48
N PRO A 539 -32.42 13.30 5.75
CA PRO A 539 -33.17 12.21 5.10
C PRO A 539 -33.18 12.27 3.56
N ILE A 540 -33.30 13.48 3.00
CA ILE A 540 -33.24 13.69 1.53
C ILE A 540 -31.88 13.28 0.98
N GLU A 541 -30.78 13.74 1.58
CA GLU A 541 -29.44 13.34 1.20
C GLU A 541 -29.24 11.83 1.30
N GLN A 542 -29.69 11.23 2.39
CA GLN A 542 -29.61 9.79 2.59
C GLN A 542 -30.38 9.03 1.52
N GLY A 543 -31.61 9.42 1.18
CA GLY A 543 -32.41 8.80 0.13
C GLY A 543 -31.78 8.90 -1.26
N MET A 544 -31.13 10.04 -1.56
CA MET A 544 -30.37 10.23 -2.79
C MET A 544 -29.15 9.30 -2.83
N ARG A 545 -28.35 9.23 -1.75
CA ARG A 545 -27.15 8.37 -1.68
C ARG A 545 -27.50 6.89 -1.80
N GLU A 546 -28.53 6.43 -1.13
CA GLU A 546 -29.01 5.03 -1.26
C GLU A 546 -29.49 4.70 -2.68
N ALA A 547 -30.14 5.66 -3.35
CA ALA A 547 -30.53 5.49 -4.75
C ALA A 547 -29.30 5.45 -5.69
N ALA A 548 -28.26 6.24 -5.39
CA ALA A 548 -27.01 6.24 -6.12
C ALA A 548 -26.27 4.88 -5.99
N GLU A 549 -26.27 4.28 -4.81
CA GLU A 549 -25.66 2.96 -4.59
C GLU A 549 -26.35 1.86 -5.41
N SER A 550 -27.65 1.96 -5.62
CA SER A 550 -28.44 0.97 -6.36
C SER A 550 -28.32 1.07 -7.87
N GLY A 551 -27.78 2.16 -8.40
CA GLY A 551 -27.66 2.42 -9.84
C GLY A 551 -28.98 2.56 -10.58
N ILE A 552 -28.91 2.84 -11.88
CA ILE A 552 -30.09 3.13 -12.71
C ILE A 552 -30.10 2.34 -14.02
N LEU A 553 -28.95 2.19 -14.68
CA LEU A 553 -28.84 1.50 -15.97
C LEU A 553 -28.72 -0.02 -15.81
N ALA A 554 -27.83 -0.44 -14.93
CA ALA A 554 -27.48 -1.84 -14.73
C ALA A 554 -27.24 -2.19 -13.25
N GLY A 555 -27.67 -1.34 -12.31
CA GLY A 555 -27.57 -1.59 -10.89
C GLY A 555 -26.17 -1.37 -10.31
N TYR A 556 -25.33 -0.59 -10.97
CA TYR A 556 -23.99 -0.23 -10.46
C TYR A 556 -24.01 1.13 -9.78
N PRO A 557 -23.18 1.35 -8.74
CA PRO A 557 -23.14 2.62 -8.04
C PRO A 557 -22.89 3.81 -8.98
N VAL A 558 -23.67 4.88 -8.81
CA VAL A 558 -23.50 6.15 -9.57
C VAL A 558 -22.48 7.01 -8.84
N ILE A 559 -21.48 7.52 -9.57
CA ILE A 559 -20.39 8.36 -9.05
C ILE A 559 -20.21 9.63 -9.88
N ASP A 560 -19.38 10.54 -9.37
CA ASP A 560 -18.95 11.79 -10.03
C ASP A 560 -20.11 12.68 -10.46
N PHE A 561 -20.98 13.00 -9.50
CA PHE A 561 -22.10 13.90 -9.69
C PHE A 561 -22.34 14.79 -8.47
N LYS A 562 -22.96 15.92 -8.72
CA LYS A 562 -23.44 16.82 -7.69
C LYS A 562 -24.95 16.96 -7.76
N VAL A 563 -25.59 16.92 -6.58
CA VAL A 563 -27.02 17.20 -6.43
C VAL A 563 -27.20 18.44 -5.56
N SER A 564 -27.90 19.43 -6.10
CA SER A 564 -28.37 20.60 -5.37
C SER A 564 -29.86 20.45 -5.12
N LEU A 565 -30.27 20.44 -3.85
CA LEU A 565 -31.67 20.54 -3.45
C LEU A 565 -32.10 22.00 -3.57
N VAL A 566 -32.91 22.35 -4.59
CA VAL A 566 -33.20 23.73 -4.96
C VAL A 566 -34.60 24.18 -4.54
N ASP A 567 -35.56 23.25 -4.44
CA ASP A 567 -36.94 23.54 -4.07
C ASP A 567 -37.62 22.29 -3.51
N GLY A 568 -38.83 22.45 -2.99
CA GLY A 568 -39.65 21.37 -2.49
C GLY A 568 -40.92 21.94 -1.79
N SER A 569 -41.71 21.01 -1.27
CA SER A 569 -42.87 21.38 -0.43
C SER A 569 -43.10 20.30 0.61
N TYR A 570 -43.71 20.68 1.72
CA TYR A 570 -44.07 19.79 2.79
C TYR A 570 -45.52 19.96 3.22
N HIS A 571 -46.04 18.94 3.90
CA HIS A 571 -47.36 18.97 4.48
C HIS A 571 -47.25 18.74 5.99
N GLU A 572 -47.82 19.63 6.80
CA GLU A 572 -47.63 19.62 8.26
C GLU A 572 -48.02 18.30 8.96
N VAL A 573 -48.97 17.55 8.40
CA VAL A 573 -49.47 16.30 9.00
C VAL A 573 -48.87 15.06 8.31
N ASP A 574 -48.70 15.09 6.97
CA ASP A 574 -48.40 13.92 6.18
C ASP A 574 -46.92 13.80 5.78
N SER A 575 -46.13 14.84 6.01
CA SER A 575 -44.67 14.80 5.76
C SER A 575 -43.96 14.00 6.85
N SER A 576 -42.96 13.21 6.43
CA SER A 576 -42.12 12.41 7.30
C SER A 576 -40.75 12.23 6.67
N GLU A 577 -39.76 11.87 7.47
CA GLU A 577 -38.42 11.54 7.01
C GLU A 577 -38.44 10.46 5.92
N MET A 578 -39.24 9.42 6.08
CA MET A 578 -39.40 8.33 5.11
C MET A 578 -40.00 8.83 3.80
N ALA A 579 -41.03 9.71 3.85
CA ALA A 579 -41.65 10.26 2.63
C ALA A 579 -40.67 11.09 1.83
N PHE A 580 -39.85 11.92 2.47
CA PHE A 580 -38.79 12.71 1.84
C PHE A 580 -37.64 11.86 1.31
N LYS A 581 -37.27 10.78 2.03
CA LYS A 581 -36.27 9.82 1.59
C LYS A 581 -36.72 9.12 0.28
N ILE A 582 -37.98 8.70 0.19
CA ILE A 582 -38.55 8.11 -1.02
C ILE A 582 -38.64 9.14 -2.15
N ALA A 583 -39.10 10.36 -1.88
CA ALA A 583 -39.18 11.44 -2.87
C ALA A 583 -37.79 11.77 -3.46
N ALA A 584 -36.76 11.81 -2.60
CA ALA A 584 -35.38 12.02 -3.03
C ALA A 584 -34.86 10.88 -3.93
N SER A 585 -35.15 9.62 -3.57
CA SER A 585 -34.83 8.46 -4.41
C SER A 585 -35.52 8.55 -5.78
N MET A 586 -36.81 8.93 -5.81
CA MET A 586 -37.56 9.11 -7.07
C MET A 586 -36.96 10.22 -7.93
N ALA A 587 -36.64 11.38 -7.33
CA ALA A 587 -36.01 12.50 -8.04
C ALA A 587 -34.68 12.09 -8.64
N PHE A 588 -33.84 11.44 -7.86
CA PHE A 588 -32.52 10.98 -8.31
C PHE A 588 -32.61 10.01 -9.48
N LYS A 589 -33.47 9.00 -9.37
CA LYS A 589 -33.68 7.99 -10.44
C LYS A 589 -34.20 8.64 -11.74
N GLU A 590 -35.13 9.55 -11.64
CA GLU A 590 -35.66 10.27 -12.82
C GLU A 590 -34.59 11.21 -13.39
N GLY A 591 -33.83 11.89 -12.54
CA GLY A 591 -32.73 12.74 -12.96
C GLY A 591 -31.64 11.98 -13.72
N CYS A 592 -31.23 10.83 -13.25
CA CYS A 592 -30.26 9.99 -13.94
C CYS A 592 -30.75 9.54 -15.33
N LYS A 593 -32.04 9.20 -15.47
CA LYS A 593 -32.59 8.85 -16.78
C LYS A 593 -32.51 9.99 -17.77
N GLN A 594 -32.82 11.23 -17.35
CA GLN A 594 -32.76 12.43 -18.18
C GLN A 594 -31.34 12.95 -18.41
N ALA A 595 -30.43 12.73 -17.46
CA ALA A 595 -29.06 13.22 -17.49
C ALA A 595 -28.11 12.39 -18.37
N LYS A 596 -28.60 11.44 -19.16
CA LYS A 596 -27.80 10.53 -19.98
C LYS A 596 -26.80 9.74 -19.13
N SER A 597 -27.30 8.81 -18.35
CA SER A 597 -26.46 7.89 -17.59
C SER A 597 -25.64 6.97 -18.51
N VAL A 598 -24.40 6.72 -18.13
CA VAL A 598 -23.45 5.84 -18.83
C VAL A 598 -22.81 4.89 -17.84
N ILE A 599 -22.30 3.74 -18.32
CA ILE A 599 -21.52 2.80 -17.52
C ILE A 599 -20.04 3.11 -17.67
N LEU A 600 -19.32 3.07 -16.57
CA LEU A 600 -17.88 3.23 -16.48
C LEU A 600 -17.23 1.89 -16.14
N GLU A 601 -16.11 1.60 -16.79
CA GLU A 601 -15.25 0.45 -16.50
C GLU A 601 -13.89 0.89 -15.94
N PRO A 602 -13.30 0.10 -15.02
CA PRO A 602 -11.96 0.41 -14.52
C PRO A 602 -10.90 0.15 -15.58
N ILE A 603 -10.02 1.13 -15.76
CA ILE A 603 -8.88 1.07 -16.67
C ILE A 603 -7.63 0.87 -15.86
N MET A 604 -6.84 -0.12 -16.25
CA MET A 604 -5.57 -0.45 -15.64
C MET A 604 -4.43 0.22 -16.42
N LYS A 605 -3.49 0.83 -15.72
CA LYS A 605 -2.19 1.16 -16.26
C LYS A 605 -1.35 -0.11 -16.24
N VAL A 606 -0.93 -0.56 -17.42
CA VAL A 606 -0.20 -1.82 -17.61
C VAL A 606 1.18 -1.52 -18.19
N GLU A 607 2.19 -2.10 -17.59
CA GLU A 607 3.58 -2.04 -18.04
C GLU A 607 4.01 -3.47 -18.35
N ILE A 608 4.44 -3.71 -19.58
CA ILE A 608 4.76 -5.04 -20.08
C ILE A 608 6.20 -5.05 -20.56
N THR A 609 7.04 -5.89 -19.97
CA THR A 609 8.45 -6.04 -20.33
C THR A 609 8.63 -7.34 -21.10
N VAL A 610 9.09 -7.24 -22.34
CA VAL A 610 9.31 -8.38 -23.25
C VAL A 610 10.58 -8.22 -24.06
N PRO A 611 11.23 -9.33 -24.48
CA PRO A 611 12.28 -9.25 -25.49
C PRO A 611 11.77 -8.63 -26.79
N GLU A 612 12.62 -7.87 -27.49
CA GLU A 612 12.29 -7.16 -28.72
C GLU A 612 11.64 -8.06 -29.77
N GLU A 613 12.05 -9.33 -29.86
CA GLU A 613 11.50 -10.31 -30.82
C GLU A 613 10.01 -10.60 -30.63
N TYR A 614 9.44 -10.39 -29.42
CA TYR A 614 8.01 -10.61 -29.11
C TYR A 614 7.20 -9.31 -29.07
N MET A 615 7.83 -8.16 -29.25
CA MET A 615 7.18 -6.84 -29.15
C MET A 615 5.96 -6.73 -30.05
N GLY A 616 6.08 -7.16 -31.32
CA GLY A 616 4.98 -7.07 -32.30
C GLY A 616 3.75 -7.88 -31.87
N ASP A 617 3.95 -9.09 -31.39
CA ASP A 617 2.86 -9.98 -30.94
C ASP A 617 2.17 -9.42 -29.70
N VAL A 618 2.95 -8.84 -28.76
CA VAL A 618 2.43 -8.24 -27.54
C VAL A 618 1.65 -6.95 -27.82
N ILE A 619 2.14 -6.08 -28.73
CA ILE A 619 1.41 -4.89 -29.16
C ILE A 619 0.08 -5.29 -29.83
N GLY A 620 0.12 -6.31 -30.69
CA GLY A 620 -1.11 -6.87 -31.30
C GLY A 620 -2.10 -7.36 -30.25
N ASP A 621 -1.62 -8.01 -29.21
CA ASP A 621 -2.45 -8.49 -28.12
C ASP A 621 -3.05 -7.34 -27.28
N VAL A 622 -2.25 -6.34 -26.94
CA VAL A 622 -2.73 -5.13 -26.23
C VAL A 622 -3.85 -4.45 -27.02
N ASN A 623 -3.67 -4.28 -28.33
CA ASN A 623 -4.70 -3.69 -29.19
C ASN A 623 -5.97 -4.55 -29.24
N SER A 624 -5.84 -5.88 -29.30
CA SER A 624 -6.99 -6.79 -29.28
C SER A 624 -7.79 -6.73 -27.98
N ARG A 625 -7.15 -6.35 -26.88
CA ARG A 625 -7.73 -6.14 -25.55
C ARG A 625 -8.25 -4.72 -25.32
N ARG A 626 -8.55 -3.99 -26.37
CA ARG A 626 -8.98 -2.58 -26.30
C ARG A 626 -7.95 -1.67 -25.60
N GLY A 627 -6.68 -2.09 -25.59
CA GLY A 627 -5.61 -1.33 -24.96
C GLY A 627 -5.25 -0.10 -25.76
N ARG A 628 -4.93 0.97 -25.05
CA ARG A 628 -4.40 2.21 -25.63
C ARG A 628 -2.92 2.34 -25.22
N MET A 629 -2.06 2.29 -26.21
CA MET A 629 -0.62 2.50 -26.01
C MET A 629 -0.32 3.93 -25.59
N GLU A 630 0.53 4.09 -24.57
CA GLU A 630 1.04 5.39 -24.14
C GLU A 630 2.47 5.65 -24.63
N GLY A 631 3.31 4.61 -24.60
CA GLY A 631 4.70 4.71 -24.97
C GLY A 631 5.40 3.37 -24.97
N MET A 632 6.66 3.39 -25.38
CA MET A 632 7.55 2.25 -25.32
C MET A 632 8.96 2.76 -25.03
N ASP A 633 9.65 2.03 -24.17
CA ASP A 633 11.06 2.25 -23.86
C ASP A 633 11.86 1.00 -24.20
N ALA A 634 13.03 1.19 -24.82
CA ALA A 634 13.93 0.10 -25.20
C ALA A 634 15.16 0.11 -24.31
N GLU A 635 15.50 -1.02 -23.72
CA GLU A 635 16.68 -1.15 -22.88
C GLU A 635 17.24 -2.58 -22.95
N ASP A 636 18.51 -2.69 -23.32
CA ASP A 636 19.28 -3.95 -23.35
C ASP A 636 18.59 -5.14 -24.07
N GLY A 637 17.94 -4.88 -25.22
CA GLY A 637 17.23 -5.89 -25.98
C GLY A 637 15.88 -6.30 -25.40
N MET A 638 15.43 -5.62 -24.36
CA MET A 638 14.07 -5.69 -23.82
C MET A 638 13.27 -4.45 -24.23
N GLN A 639 11.98 -4.63 -24.43
CA GLN A 639 11.03 -3.56 -24.70
C GLN A 639 10.07 -3.46 -23.52
N GLU A 640 9.90 -2.27 -23.00
CA GLU A 640 8.89 -1.96 -21.99
C GLU A 640 7.75 -1.19 -22.65
N ILE A 641 6.58 -1.79 -22.62
CA ILE A 641 5.37 -1.31 -23.27
C ILE A 641 4.45 -0.74 -22.20
N HIS A 642 4.10 0.54 -22.32
CA HIS A 642 3.14 1.21 -21.43
C HIS A 642 1.80 1.32 -22.12
N ALA A 643 0.73 0.86 -21.45
CA ALA A 643 -0.62 0.89 -22.03
C ALA A 643 -1.69 1.06 -20.96
N PHE A 644 -2.82 1.62 -21.36
CA PHE A 644 -4.06 1.55 -20.60
C PHE A 644 -4.95 0.46 -21.17
N ILE A 645 -5.35 -0.48 -20.33
CA ILE A 645 -6.19 -1.63 -20.75
C ILE A 645 -7.36 -1.77 -19.77
N PRO A 646 -8.59 -1.98 -20.27
CA PRO A 646 -9.72 -2.27 -19.38
C PRO A 646 -9.49 -3.55 -18.57
N LEU A 647 -9.82 -3.51 -17.27
CA LEU A 647 -9.62 -4.66 -16.39
C LEU A 647 -10.32 -5.93 -16.89
N SER A 648 -11.49 -5.79 -17.51
CA SER A 648 -12.22 -6.93 -18.09
C SER A 648 -11.44 -7.72 -19.13
N GLU A 649 -10.46 -7.08 -19.80
CA GLU A 649 -9.61 -7.69 -20.81
C GLU A 649 -8.29 -8.25 -20.24
N MET A 650 -8.03 -8.02 -18.95
CA MET A 650 -6.79 -8.47 -18.29
C MET A 650 -6.92 -9.83 -17.61
N PHE A 651 -8.13 -10.38 -17.47
CA PHE A 651 -8.31 -11.70 -16.89
C PHE A 651 -7.58 -12.77 -17.72
N GLY A 652 -6.74 -13.56 -17.04
CA GLY A 652 -5.92 -14.59 -17.69
C GLY A 652 -4.71 -14.08 -18.47
N TYR A 653 -4.45 -12.77 -18.46
CA TYR A 653 -3.36 -12.16 -19.26
C TYR A 653 -1.99 -12.75 -18.94
N ALA A 654 -1.70 -13.08 -17.68
CA ALA A 654 -0.42 -13.71 -17.29
C ALA A 654 -0.12 -14.98 -18.09
N THR A 655 -1.14 -15.82 -18.29
CA THR A 655 -1.01 -17.08 -19.07
C THR A 655 -0.79 -16.78 -20.55
N ASP A 656 -1.54 -15.84 -21.10
CA ASP A 656 -1.44 -15.47 -22.52
C ASP A 656 -0.09 -14.84 -22.84
N LEU A 657 0.41 -13.94 -21.97
CA LEU A 657 1.73 -13.31 -22.12
C LEU A 657 2.84 -14.36 -22.06
N ARG A 658 2.80 -15.27 -21.09
CA ARG A 658 3.79 -16.36 -20.97
C ARG A 658 3.79 -17.25 -22.21
N SER A 659 2.62 -17.60 -22.73
CA SER A 659 2.49 -18.41 -23.93
C SER A 659 3.11 -17.72 -25.17
N LYS A 660 2.84 -16.42 -25.36
CA LYS A 660 3.33 -15.63 -26.49
C LYS A 660 4.82 -15.33 -26.41
N THR A 661 5.39 -15.21 -25.22
CA THR A 661 6.78 -14.83 -24.99
C THR A 661 7.67 -15.99 -24.55
N GLN A 662 7.17 -17.22 -24.63
CA GLN A 662 7.88 -18.43 -24.16
C GLN A 662 8.35 -18.32 -22.69
N GLY A 663 7.54 -17.66 -21.86
CA GLY A 663 7.84 -17.43 -20.43
C GLY A 663 8.79 -16.27 -20.15
N ARG A 664 9.24 -15.53 -21.17
CA ARG A 664 10.24 -14.46 -21.04
C ARG A 664 9.62 -13.06 -20.83
N GLY A 665 8.31 -12.94 -20.97
CA GLY A 665 7.57 -11.70 -20.70
C GLY A 665 7.11 -11.59 -19.26
N SER A 666 7.14 -10.38 -18.73
CA SER A 666 6.54 -10.02 -17.44
C SER A 666 5.66 -8.80 -17.59
N TYR A 667 4.72 -8.62 -16.69
CA TYR A 667 3.89 -7.41 -16.65
C TYR A 667 3.57 -7.02 -15.22
N SER A 668 3.23 -5.75 -15.05
CA SER A 668 2.57 -5.23 -13.87
C SER A 668 1.35 -4.43 -14.29
N MET A 669 0.39 -4.30 -13.40
CA MET A 669 -0.77 -3.45 -13.61
C MET A 669 -1.20 -2.79 -12.31
N GLU A 670 -1.70 -1.57 -12.42
CA GLU A 670 -2.28 -0.82 -11.31
C GLU A 670 -3.59 -0.15 -11.75
N PRO A 671 -4.58 0.01 -10.84
CA PRO A 671 -5.77 0.78 -11.15
C PRO A 671 -5.39 2.22 -11.49
N SER A 672 -5.92 2.75 -12.59
CA SER A 672 -5.64 4.12 -13.01
C SER A 672 -6.88 5.01 -12.84
N HIS A 673 -7.91 4.78 -13.64
CA HIS A 673 -9.11 5.60 -13.69
C HIS A 673 -10.30 4.79 -14.23
N TYR A 674 -11.46 5.39 -14.30
CA TYR A 674 -12.64 4.85 -14.93
C TYR A 674 -12.92 5.54 -16.25
N GLU A 675 -13.26 4.79 -17.30
CA GLU A 675 -13.69 5.32 -18.59
C GLU A 675 -15.07 4.75 -19.01
N GLU A 676 -15.76 5.49 -19.87
CA GLU A 676 -17.05 5.06 -20.43
C GLU A 676 -16.87 3.83 -21.32
N VAL A 677 -17.69 2.80 -21.09
CA VAL A 677 -17.65 1.58 -21.91
C VAL A 677 -18.12 1.84 -23.34
N PRO A 678 -17.56 1.16 -24.35
CA PRO A 678 -18.06 1.20 -25.71
C PRO A 678 -19.52 0.73 -25.79
N LYS A 679 -20.28 1.21 -26.77
CA LYS A 679 -21.69 0.89 -26.93
C LYS A 679 -21.97 -0.62 -26.97
N SER A 680 -21.10 -1.39 -27.64
CA SER A 680 -21.23 -2.85 -27.73
C SER A 680 -21.07 -3.53 -26.36
N VAL A 681 -20.19 -3.03 -25.53
CA VAL A 681 -19.99 -3.54 -24.17
C VAL A 681 -21.15 -3.14 -23.27
N LEU A 682 -21.65 -1.91 -23.38
CA LEU A 682 -22.85 -1.44 -22.68
C LEU A 682 -24.06 -2.35 -22.95
N GLU A 683 -24.33 -2.66 -24.22
CA GLU A 683 -25.42 -3.53 -24.63
C GLU A 683 -25.27 -4.94 -24.04
N ALA A 684 -24.07 -5.49 -24.02
CA ALA A 684 -23.76 -6.78 -23.42
C ALA A 684 -23.99 -6.80 -21.90
N ILE A 685 -23.53 -5.76 -21.18
CA ILE A 685 -23.71 -5.62 -19.73
C ILE A 685 -25.21 -5.55 -19.38
N VAL A 686 -25.97 -4.68 -20.05
CA VAL A 686 -27.38 -4.50 -19.80
C VAL A 686 -28.17 -5.78 -20.13
N ALA A 687 -27.80 -6.48 -21.23
CA ALA A 687 -28.44 -7.74 -21.60
C ALA A 687 -28.15 -8.88 -20.61
N SER A 688 -26.96 -8.95 -20.05
CA SER A 688 -26.57 -9.96 -19.04
C SER A 688 -27.39 -9.80 -17.75
N ARG A 689 -27.62 -8.55 -17.33
CA ARG A 689 -28.42 -8.24 -16.14
C ARG A 689 -29.91 -8.61 -16.32
N LYS A 690 -30.50 -8.31 -17.48
CA LYS A 690 -31.88 -8.69 -17.77
C LYS A 690 -32.14 -10.20 -17.83
N LYS A 691 -31.09 -11.02 -17.96
CA LYS A 691 -31.18 -12.49 -17.90
C LYS A 691 -31.06 -13.06 -16.51
N SER A 692 -30.52 -12.25 -15.56
CA SER A 692 -30.39 -12.63 -14.16
C SER A 692 -31.53 -12.13 -13.27
N GLU A 693 -32.39 -11.28 -13.79
CA GLU A 693 -33.74 -10.97 -13.29
C GLU A 693 -34.77 -12.00 -13.82
#